data_eee745d22c2840c0067400f278a7da82
#
_entry.id   eee745d22c2840c0067400f278a7da82
#
_cell.length_a   1.000
_cell.length_b   1.000
_cell.length_c   1.000
_cell.angle_alpha   90.00
_cell.angle_beta   90.00
_cell.angle_gamma   90.00
#
_symmetry.space_group_name_H-M   'P 1'
#
loop_
_entity.id
_entity.type
_entity.pdbx_description
1 polymer ?
#
loop_
_entity_poly.entity_id
_entity_poly.type
_entity_poly.pdbx_seq_one_letter_code
_entity_poly.pdbx_strand_id
1 'polypeptide(L)'
;MRPDAASLRQIEASDPGVSTWLSANAGSGKTRVLTDRVARLLLNGTAPAHILCLTYTKAAATEMQNRLFQRLGEWAMLADDRLRAELAKLGLDESPDDEALRRARRLFAHAIETPGGLRIQTIHSFCASLLRRFPLESGVSPNFVELDDRAAALLREEVIEDMAAGSNPLAVARLAALATDQTMPVLAAEIARNRLAMTRPLTDPGDCRALFGLPRGETMAGLLGRTVLPGDAALVADLIPLLRAGSAADQGAADRLAGLALDAPDAEALRALEGVLLYGKTAKAGPYAAKIDAFPTKATRAALGEPRLAALEGLMRRVEAARPLRLSLLAADRTEALHAFAAAFLPEYDRRKEARGALDFDDLIARARHLLTKSDVAQWVLYRLDGGIDHLLVDEAQDTSPDQWAVIRLLTEEFTAGLGARDERRTIFVVGDVKQSIYSFQGADVSTFAAMRADYAGRLAAADDRLAQMTLEHSFRSSQTILDLVDRSLDEPARAQMGDPFRHIAFRDRMPGRVELWPPILPGESAKPENWYDPVDLVSAEDPVARLAREVARRIRALLDEGARIPTPDGSRPLHAGDVLILVRRRSPLFSEIIRACKAERLPIAGADRLKLGAELAVRDLGSLVAFLVTPEDDLALAEALRSPLFALSEGDLFDLAQGRPGTLWDALLAQADRHPRVLAVLHDLRAQTDFLRPFDLVERALTRHEGRARLLARLGPEAEDGIDELLSQALAYERSDVPSLTGFLSWLHTDDVEVKRQGESGGQVVRVMTVHGAKGLEAPLVILPDTADYAPPDRELLLRLDGGPMIWKPRADDAPPAVAAAQAARAAAQERESLRLMYVALTRAQSWLIVAAAGKLKSETSDAPNGRPAWYDRIRAGMEAAGARPDGDGGLVLRDEAW
;
A
#
# COMPACT_ATOMS: atom_id res chain seq x y z
N MET A 1 19.46 -32.65 27.20
CA MET A 1 18.36 -31.84 27.75
C MET A 1 17.13 -32.11 26.88
N ARG A 2 16.03 -32.62 27.40
CA ARG A 2 14.83 -32.86 26.59
C ARG A 2 14.31 -31.53 26.08
N PRO A 3 13.95 -31.40 24.80
CA PRO A 3 13.37 -30.18 24.28
C PRO A 3 12.08 -29.83 25.02
N ASP A 4 11.82 -28.54 25.25
CA ASP A 4 10.54 -28.08 25.78
C ASP A 4 9.39 -28.31 24.79
N ALA A 5 8.14 -28.18 25.28
CA ALA A 5 6.94 -28.47 24.47
C ALA A 5 6.83 -27.58 23.20
N ALA A 6 7.31 -26.33 23.26
CA ALA A 6 7.29 -25.44 22.09
C ALA A 6 8.32 -25.88 21.03
N SER A 7 9.52 -26.23 21.48
CA SER A 7 10.57 -26.76 20.60
C SER A 7 10.17 -28.11 19.98
N LEU A 8 9.53 -29.01 20.75
CA LEU A 8 9.00 -30.28 20.23
C LEU A 8 8.00 -30.05 19.11
N ARG A 9 7.07 -29.11 19.27
CA ARG A 9 6.11 -28.75 18.21
C ARG A 9 6.78 -28.17 16.95
N GLN A 10 7.84 -27.38 17.12
CA GLN A 10 8.62 -26.88 15.97
C GLN A 10 9.34 -28.03 15.24
N ILE A 11 9.91 -28.98 15.96
CA ILE A 11 10.56 -30.18 15.41
C ILE A 11 9.53 -31.04 14.63
N GLU A 12 8.35 -31.26 15.20
CA GLU A 12 7.28 -31.99 14.57
C GLU A 12 6.78 -31.28 13.30
N ALA A 13 6.58 -29.95 13.37
CA ALA A 13 6.18 -29.14 12.22
C ALA A 13 7.22 -29.13 11.09
N SER A 14 8.51 -29.25 11.41
CA SER A 14 9.59 -29.30 10.42
C SER A 14 9.85 -30.70 9.83
N ASP A 15 9.03 -31.71 10.13
CA ASP A 15 9.19 -33.08 9.60
C ASP A 15 9.14 -33.08 8.06
N PRO A 16 10.23 -33.42 7.36
CA PRO A 16 10.30 -33.42 5.91
C PRO A 16 9.44 -34.51 5.26
N GLY A 17 9.08 -35.54 6.00
CA GLY A 17 8.30 -36.68 5.51
C GLY A 17 6.80 -36.43 5.41
N VAL A 18 6.27 -35.29 5.89
CA VAL A 18 4.82 -35.04 5.97
C VAL A 18 4.47 -33.70 5.32
N SER A 19 3.43 -33.67 4.49
CA SER A 19 2.86 -32.42 4.03
C SER A 19 2.22 -31.68 5.20
N THR A 20 2.57 -30.39 5.39
CA THR A 20 2.20 -29.66 6.60
C THR A 20 1.62 -28.30 6.27
N TRP A 21 0.50 -27.96 6.92
CA TRP A 21 -0.09 -26.63 6.95
C TRP A 21 0.10 -26.04 8.34
N LEU A 22 0.97 -25.06 8.46
CA LEU A 22 1.40 -24.46 9.72
C LEU A 22 0.77 -23.10 9.93
N SER A 23 -0.19 -23.00 10.83
CA SER A 23 -0.70 -21.74 11.36
C SER A 23 0.19 -21.28 12.51
N ALA A 24 0.69 -20.04 12.48
CA ALA A 24 1.72 -19.64 13.42
C ALA A 24 1.55 -18.19 13.85
N ASN A 25 1.50 -17.93 15.15
CA ASN A 25 1.40 -16.59 15.72
C ASN A 25 2.62 -15.72 15.40
N ALA A 26 2.50 -14.40 15.63
CA ALA A 26 3.63 -13.49 15.53
C ALA A 26 4.77 -13.89 16.49
N GLY A 27 6.00 -13.94 15.99
CA GLY A 27 7.17 -14.31 16.81
C GLY A 27 7.28 -15.80 17.15
N SER A 28 6.48 -16.70 16.57
CA SER A 28 6.49 -18.13 16.87
C SER A 28 7.64 -18.90 16.20
N GLY A 29 8.52 -18.23 15.45
CA GLY A 29 9.65 -18.86 14.80
C GLY A 29 9.33 -19.51 13.46
N LYS A 30 8.34 -18.99 12.71
CA LYS A 30 7.97 -19.47 11.35
C LYS A 30 9.17 -19.72 10.45
N THR A 31 10.01 -18.71 10.28
CA THR A 31 11.20 -18.78 9.43
C THR A 31 12.20 -19.83 9.94
N ARG A 32 12.30 -20.02 11.27
CA ARG A 32 13.14 -21.08 11.85
C ARG A 32 12.63 -22.47 11.45
N VAL A 33 11.33 -22.74 11.65
CA VAL A 33 10.74 -24.04 11.28
C VAL A 33 10.93 -24.33 9.79
N LEU A 34 10.79 -23.31 8.95
CA LEU A 34 10.97 -23.42 7.50
C LEU A 34 12.44 -23.71 7.14
N THR A 35 13.41 -22.99 7.74
CA THR A 35 14.84 -23.28 7.54
C THR A 35 15.26 -24.64 8.14
N ASP A 36 14.66 -25.05 9.26
CA ASP A 36 14.87 -26.36 9.86
C ASP A 36 14.40 -27.48 8.92
N ARG A 37 13.24 -27.31 8.30
CA ARG A 37 12.73 -28.27 7.32
C ARG A 37 13.62 -28.38 6.09
N VAL A 38 14.07 -27.25 5.52
CA VAL A 38 15.01 -27.26 4.39
C VAL A 38 16.31 -27.97 4.77
N ALA A 39 16.87 -27.69 5.94
CA ALA A 39 18.08 -28.34 6.43
C ALA A 39 17.90 -29.86 6.60
N ARG A 40 16.74 -30.29 7.13
CA ARG A 40 16.41 -31.74 7.26
C ARG A 40 16.23 -32.41 5.90
N LEU A 41 15.60 -31.75 4.92
CA LEU A 41 15.51 -32.25 3.54
C LEU A 41 16.89 -32.48 2.93
N LEU A 42 17.79 -31.52 3.07
CA LEU A 42 19.17 -31.61 2.57
C LEU A 42 19.95 -32.73 3.29
N LEU A 43 19.75 -32.86 4.62
CA LEU A 43 20.37 -33.96 5.39
C LEU A 43 19.85 -35.32 4.96
N ASN A 44 18.61 -35.46 4.57
CA ASN A 44 18.01 -36.69 4.04
C ASN A 44 18.47 -37.01 2.60
N GLY A 45 19.28 -36.14 1.98
CA GLY A 45 19.85 -36.38 0.66
C GLY A 45 19.04 -35.75 -0.49
N THR A 46 17.98 -34.97 -0.21
CA THR A 46 17.26 -34.25 -1.25
C THR A 46 18.20 -33.23 -1.92
N ALA A 47 18.27 -33.28 -3.25
CA ALA A 47 19.10 -32.32 -3.99
C ALA A 47 18.59 -30.87 -3.80
N PRO A 48 19.50 -29.89 -3.62
CA PRO A 48 19.10 -28.48 -3.42
C PRO A 48 18.18 -27.93 -4.52
N ALA A 49 18.39 -28.36 -5.78
CA ALA A 49 17.57 -27.97 -6.92
C ALA A 49 16.12 -28.48 -6.88
N HIS A 50 15.84 -29.52 -6.08
CA HIS A 50 14.52 -30.14 -5.93
C HIS A 50 13.68 -29.51 -4.82
N ILE A 51 14.25 -28.55 -4.07
CA ILE A 51 13.56 -27.80 -3.02
C ILE A 51 13.21 -26.41 -3.55
N LEU A 52 11.93 -26.11 -3.66
CA LEU A 52 11.44 -24.79 -4.06
C LEU A 52 10.81 -24.09 -2.84
N CYS A 53 11.41 -22.96 -2.43
CA CYS A 53 10.86 -22.09 -1.40
C CYS A 53 10.32 -20.82 -2.03
N LEU A 54 9.03 -20.59 -1.90
CA LEU A 54 8.35 -19.40 -2.38
C LEU A 54 8.09 -18.45 -1.22
N THR A 55 8.53 -17.20 -1.37
CA THR A 55 8.31 -16.12 -0.39
C THR A 55 7.55 -14.97 -1.05
N TYR A 56 6.99 -14.10 -0.22
CA TYR A 56 6.26 -12.94 -0.72
C TYR A 56 7.19 -11.80 -1.18
N THR A 57 8.30 -11.54 -0.46
CA THR A 57 9.23 -10.44 -0.76
C THR A 57 10.64 -10.94 -1.06
N LYS A 58 11.38 -10.20 -1.91
CA LYS A 58 12.80 -10.47 -2.17
C LYS A 58 13.63 -10.42 -0.88
N ALA A 59 13.32 -9.49 0.03
CA ALA A 59 14.02 -9.37 1.31
C ALA A 59 13.85 -10.63 2.19
N ALA A 60 12.63 -11.19 2.27
CA ALA A 60 12.37 -12.43 3.00
C ALA A 60 13.12 -13.62 2.38
N ALA A 61 13.16 -13.69 1.05
CA ALA A 61 13.95 -14.73 0.35
C ALA A 61 15.43 -14.63 0.68
N THR A 62 16.01 -13.44 0.60
CA THR A 62 17.42 -13.20 0.94
C THR A 62 17.71 -13.49 2.41
N GLU A 63 16.85 -13.06 3.32
CA GLU A 63 17.01 -13.33 4.76
C GLU A 63 16.98 -14.83 5.06
N MET A 64 16.03 -15.55 4.49
CA MET A 64 15.93 -17.00 4.62
C MET A 64 17.17 -17.70 4.08
N GLN A 65 17.64 -17.27 2.90
CA GLN A 65 18.85 -17.80 2.29
C GLN A 65 20.09 -17.56 3.18
N ASN A 66 20.26 -16.33 3.68
CA ASN A 66 21.38 -15.98 4.56
C ASN A 66 21.36 -16.79 5.85
N ARG A 67 20.22 -16.93 6.52
CA ARG A 67 20.08 -17.73 7.74
C ARG A 67 20.41 -19.21 7.51
N LEU A 68 19.96 -19.75 6.38
CA LEU A 68 20.27 -21.13 6.03
C LEU A 68 21.76 -21.31 5.76
N PHE A 69 22.37 -20.47 4.93
CA PHE A 69 23.81 -20.53 4.64
C PHE A 69 24.67 -20.29 5.87
N GLN A 70 24.32 -19.35 6.74
CA GLN A 70 25.00 -19.15 8.00
C GLN A 70 25.00 -20.44 8.82
N ARG A 71 23.85 -21.07 8.98
CA ARG A 71 23.71 -22.32 9.74
C ARG A 71 24.51 -23.46 9.13
N LEU A 72 24.42 -23.67 7.80
CA LEU A 72 25.19 -24.71 7.12
C LEU A 72 26.68 -24.44 7.22
N GLY A 73 27.13 -23.18 7.16
CA GLY A 73 28.51 -22.77 7.37
C GLY A 73 29.01 -23.04 8.80
N GLU A 74 28.19 -22.75 9.82
CA GLU A 74 28.47 -23.10 11.21
C GLU A 74 28.66 -24.60 11.37
N TRP A 75 27.75 -25.42 10.77
CA TRP A 75 27.91 -26.89 10.83
C TRP A 75 29.21 -27.40 10.21
N ALA A 76 29.69 -26.76 9.16
CA ALA A 76 30.97 -27.15 8.53
C ALA A 76 32.17 -26.93 9.47
N MET A 77 32.06 -26.00 10.43
CA MET A 77 33.15 -25.58 11.33
C MET A 77 33.05 -26.18 12.74
N LEU A 78 31.89 -26.74 13.14
CA LEU A 78 31.69 -27.27 14.49
C LEU A 78 32.48 -28.58 14.74
N ALA A 79 32.95 -28.72 15.98
CA ALA A 79 33.46 -30.01 16.47
C ALA A 79 32.34 -31.05 16.56
N ASP A 80 32.70 -32.36 16.48
CA ASP A 80 31.72 -33.45 16.40
C ASP A 80 30.65 -33.40 17.49
N ASP A 81 31.03 -33.20 18.75
CA ASP A 81 30.12 -33.20 19.88
C ASP A 81 29.09 -32.05 19.78
N ARG A 82 29.56 -30.87 19.38
CA ARG A 82 28.69 -29.72 19.18
C ARG A 82 27.78 -29.89 17.96
N LEU A 83 28.29 -30.46 16.88
CA LEU A 83 27.51 -30.77 15.69
C LEU A 83 26.42 -31.80 15.99
N ARG A 84 26.74 -32.87 16.75
CA ARG A 84 25.72 -33.84 17.21
C ARG A 84 24.62 -33.16 18.02
N ALA A 85 24.98 -32.24 18.91
CA ALA A 85 24.02 -31.48 19.71
C ALA A 85 23.13 -30.58 18.84
N GLU A 86 23.68 -29.95 17.79
CA GLU A 86 22.89 -29.13 16.86
C GLU A 86 21.94 -29.97 15.99
N LEU A 87 22.41 -31.14 15.52
CA LEU A 87 21.57 -32.07 14.74
C LEU A 87 20.44 -32.69 15.60
N ALA A 88 20.73 -33.01 16.86
CA ALA A 88 19.70 -33.48 17.81
C ALA A 88 18.60 -32.42 18.05
N LYS A 89 18.92 -31.12 18.02
CA LYS A 89 17.91 -30.04 18.11
C LYS A 89 16.91 -30.01 16.92
N LEU A 90 17.28 -30.61 15.80
CA LEU A 90 16.41 -30.79 14.64
C LEU A 90 15.49 -32.01 14.73
N GLY A 91 15.59 -32.78 15.83
CA GLY A 91 14.81 -34.02 15.99
C GLY A 91 15.37 -35.20 15.19
N LEU A 92 16.63 -35.15 14.81
CA LEU A 92 17.36 -36.31 14.29
C LEU A 92 17.78 -37.22 15.46
N ASP A 93 18.07 -38.46 15.16
CA ASP A 93 18.45 -39.48 16.17
C ASP A 93 19.45 -38.93 17.21
N GLU A 94 19.31 -39.30 18.48
CA GLU A 94 20.12 -38.82 19.59
C GLU A 94 21.64 -39.06 19.41
N SER A 95 22.03 -39.94 18.47
CA SER A 95 23.39 -40.26 18.13
C SER A 95 23.60 -40.39 16.61
N PRO A 96 23.66 -39.26 15.88
CA PRO A 96 24.00 -39.27 14.45
C PRO A 96 25.35 -39.97 14.25
N ASP A 97 25.41 -40.85 13.28
CA ASP A 97 26.65 -41.56 12.94
C ASP A 97 27.67 -40.63 12.28
N ASP A 98 28.91 -41.11 12.12
CA ASP A 98 29.98 -40.30 11.52
C ASP A 98 29.72 -39.97 10.05
N GLU A 99 28.84 -40.72 9.38
CA GLU A 99 28.44 -40.42 8.00
C GLU A 99 27.45 -39.26 7.95
N ALA A 100 26.50 -39.19 8.89
CA ALA A 100 25.61 -38.07 9.04
C ALA A 100 26.35 -36.76 9.35
N LEU A 101 27.38 -36.82 10.21
CA LEU A 101 28.24 -35.68 10.50
C LEU A 101 29.02 -35.22 9.27
N ARG A 102 29.61 -36.16 8.52
CA ARG A 102 30.30 -35.85 7.26
C ARG A 102 29.35 -35.25 6.23
N ARG A 103 28.13 -35.74 6.15
CA ARG A 103 27.09 -35.22 5.25
C ARG A 103 26.72 -33.79 5.65
N ALA A 104 26.44 -33.56 6.93
CA ALA A 104 26.10 -32.22 7.43
C ALA A 104 27.17 -31.17 7.09
N ARG A 105 28.46 -31.51 7.26
CA ARG A 105 29.60 -30.63 6.93
C ARG A 105 29.72 -30.32 5.43
N ARG A 106 29.29 -31.22 4.55
CA ARG A 106 29.36 -31.03 3.09
C ARG A 106 28.18 -30.24 2.55
N LEU A 107 27.10 -30.08 3.33
CA LEU A 107 25.88 -29.43 2.83
C LEU A 107 26.13 -28.00 2.37
N PHE A 108 26.97 -27.24 3.07
CA PHE A 108 27.29 -25.85 2.69
C PHE A 108 27.91 -25.78 1.29
N ALA A 109 28.96 -26.60 1.03
CA ALA A 109 29.60 -26.68 -0.27
C ALA A 109 28.59 -27.17 -1.33
N HIS A 110 27.85 -28.24 -1.03
CA HIS A 110 26.88 -28.82 -1.93
C HIS A 110 25.76 -27.83 -2.32
N ALA A 111 25.28 -27.01 -1.37
CA ALA A 111 24.28 -26.00 -1.63
C ALA A 111 24.79 -24.84 -2.51
N ILE A 112 26.09 -24.49 -2.40
CA ILE A 112 26.69 -23.42 -3.22
C ILE A 112 27.09 -23.95 -4.62
N GLU A 113 27.62 -25.14 -4.71
CA GLU A 113 28.12 -25.72 -5.97
C GLU A 113 27.00 -26.24 -6.88
N THR A 114 25.77 -26.40 -6.35
CA THR A 114 24.65 -26.88 -7.16
C THR A 114 24.28 -25.85 -8.23
N PRO A 115 24.25 -26.22 -9.53
CA PRO A 115 23.81 -25.28 -10.58
C PRO A 115 22.40 -24.76 -10.34
N GLY A 116 22.28 -23.43 -10.27
CA GLY A 116 21.03 -22.76 -9.91
C GLY A 116 20.78 -22.67 -8.40
N GLY A 117 21.61 -23.28 -7.54
CA GLY A 117 21.55 -23.17 -6.09
C GLY A 117 20.23 -23.64 -5.46
N LEU A 118 20.03 -23.26 -4.23
CA LEU A 118 18.74 -23.41 -3.56
C LEU A 118 17.72 -22.42 -4.15
N ARG A 119 16.56 -22.94 -4.58
CA ARG A 119 15.51 -22.12 -5.19
C ARG A 119 14.67 -21.43 -4.11
N ILE A 120 15.28 -20.45 -3.45
CA ILE A 120 14.59 -19.57 -2.48
C ILE A 120 14.33 -18.24 -3.18
N GLN A 121 13.07 -17.98 -3.57
CA GLN A 121 12.74 -16.85 -4.42
C GLN A 121 11.28 -16.40 -4.25
N THR A 122 10.95 -15.21 -4.78
CA THR A 122 9.55 -14.77 -4.82
C THR A 122 8.78 -15.53 -5.91
N ILE A 123 7.47 -15.61 -5.77
CA ILE A 123 6.63 -16.26 -6.78
C ILE A 123 6.75 -15.59 -8.15
N HIS A 124 6.90 -14.26 -8.23
CA HIS A 124 7.14 -13.53 -9.48
C HIS A 124 8.48 -13.93 -10.11
N SER A 125 9.55 -13.99 -9.32
CA SER A 125 10.86 -14.45 -9.82
C SER A 125 10.81 -15.88 -10.31
N PHE A 126 10.04 -16.75 -9.65
CA PHE A 126 9.80 -18.12 -10.10
C PHE A 126 9.06 -18.12 -11.45
N CYS A 127 7.96 -17.38 -11.59
CA CYS A 127 7.21 -17.28 -12.84
C CYS A 127 8.09 -16.74 -13.98
N ALA A 128 8.88 -15.68 -13.72
CA ALA A 128 9.81 -15.14 -14.71
C ALA A 128 10.85 -16.19 -15.16
N SER A 129 11.44 -16.95 -14.22
CA SER A 129 12.39 -18.02 -14.54
C SER A 129 11.74 -19.16 -15.32
N LEU A 130 10.50 -19.51 -15.00
CA LEU A 130 9.71 -20.50 -15.72
C LEU A 130 9.46 -20.07 -17.17
N LEU A 131 9.01 -18.84 -17.38
CA LEU A 131 8.75 -18.28 -18.71
C LEU A 131 10.02 -18.20 -19.56
N ARG A 132 11.17 -17.80 -18.96
CA ARG A 132 12.47 -17.81 -19.66
C ARG A 132 12.95 -19.22 -20.03
N ARG A 133 12.55 -20.24 -19.26
CA ARG A 133 12.87 -21.64 -19.58
C ARG A 133 12.01 -22.22 -20.69
N PHE A 134 10.79 -21.75 -20.86
CA PHE A 134 9.80 -22.23 -21.83
C PHE A 134 9.21 -21.07 -22.66
N PRO A 135 10.05 -20.30 -23.37
CA PRO A 135 9.61 -19.09 -24.04
C PRO A 135 8.65 -19.37 -25.21
N LEU A 136 8.90 -20.41 -25.97
CA LEU A 136 8.06 -20.75 -27.13
C LEU A 136 6.67 -21.23 -26.70
N GLU A 137 6.62 -22.07 -25.67
CA GLU A 137 5.39 -22.65 -25.14
C GLU A 137 4.53 -21.59 -24.43
N SER A 138 5.16 -20.61 -23.81
CA SER A 138 4.49 -19.49 -23.14
C SER A 138 4.16 -18.33 -24.09
N GLY A 139 4.69 -18.34 -25.33
CA GLY A 139 4.51 -17.27 -26.30
C GLY A 139 5.14 -15.94 -25.87
N VAL A 140 6.30 -16.00 -25.18
CA VAL A 140 7.03 -14.81 -24.72
C VAL A 140 8.40 -14.71 -25.38
N SER A 141 8.98 -13.52 -25.45
CA SER A 141 10.36 -13.33 -25.89
C SER A 141 11.31 -14.04 -24.90
N PRO A 142 12.33 -14.79 -25.33
CA PRO A 142 13.31 -15.39 -24.43
C PRO A 142 14.02 -14.40 -23.51
N ASN A 143 14.25 -13.20 -24.02
CA ASN A 143 14.93 -12.09 -23.33
C ASN A 143 13.95 -10.98 -22.95
N PHE A 144 12.75 -11.34 -22.50
CA PHE A 144 11.79 -10.32 -22.09
C PHE A 144 12.32 -9.49 -20.93
N VAL A 145 11.94 -8.20 -20.93
CA VAL A 145 12.24 -7.25 -19.87
C VAL A 145 11.04 -7.18 -18.91
N GLU A 146 11.33 -7.23 -17.61
CA GLU A 146 10.30 -7.00 -16.59
C GLU A 146 10.09 -5.49 -16.46
N LEU A 147 8.86 -5.02 -16.74
CA LEU A 147 8.50 -3.61 -16.52
C LEU A 147 8.34 -3.35 -15.03
N ASP A 148 9.00 -2.33 -14.54
CA ASP A 148 8.68 -1.77 -13.24
C ASP A 148 7.39 -0.92 -13.31
N ASP A 149 6.89 -0.49 -12.16
CA ASP A 149 5.64 0.26 -12.05
C ASP A 149 5.66 1.54 -12.90
N ARG A 150 6.82 2.19 -12.99
CA ARG A 150 7.02 3.42 -13.75
C ARG A 150 7.02 3.19 -15.26
N ALA A 151 7.81 2.25 -15.75
CA ALA A 151 7.83 1.91 -17.17
C ALA A 151 6.45 1.45 -17.64
N ALA A 152 5.73 0.70 -16.78
CA ALA A 152 4.36 0.31 -17.03
C ALA A 152 3.40 1.52 -17.06
N ALA A 153 3.59 2.52 -16.20
CA ALA A 153 2.77 3.75 -16.19
C ALA A 153 2.97 4.56 -17.48
N LEU A 154 4.22 4.82 -17.86
CA LEU A 154 4.56 5.52 -19.11
C LEU A 154 3.98 4.80 -20.35
N LEU A 155 4.10 3.48 -20.40
CA LEU A 155 3.54 2.72 -21.49
C LEU A 155 2.01 2.82 -21.56
N ARG A 156 1.32 2.86 -20.41
CA ARG A 156 -0.13 3.05 -20.38
C ARG A 156 -0.54 4.43 -20.88
N GLU A 157 0.20 5.47 -20.49
CA GLU A 157 -0.04 6.84 -20.99
C GLU A 157 0.15 6.94 -22.49
N GLU A 158 1.25 6.42 -23.03
CA GLU A 158 1.52 6.35 -24.48
C GLU A 158 0.39 5.63 -25.23
N VAL A 159 -0.11 4.51 -24.69
CA VAL A 159 -1.23 3.79 -25.29
C VAL A 159 -2.51 4.63 -25.30
N ILE A 160 -2.79 5.35 -24.21
CA ILE A 160 -3.98 6.23 -24.12
C ILE A 160 -3.88 7.37 -25.14
N GLU A 161 -2.72 8.00 -25.27
CA GLU A 161 -2.48 9.08 -26.23
C GLU A 161 -2.66 8.60 -27.68
N ASP A 162 -2.09 7.46 -28.04
CA ASP A 162 -2.23 6.88 -29.35
C ASP A 162 -3.67 6.44 -29.67
N MET A 163 -4.39 5.92 -28.67
CA MET A 163 -5.81 5.61 -28.82
C MET A 163 -6.63 6.88 -29.04
N ALA A 164 -6.31 7.96 -28.34
CA ALA A 164 -6.99 9.25 -28.49
C ALA A 164 -6.71 9.89 -29.85
N ALA A 165 -5.48 9.80 -30.34
CA ALA A 165 -5.06 10.38 -31.62
C ALA A 165 -5.53 9.59 -32.85
N GLY A 166 -5.77 8.27 -32.72
CA GLY A 166 -5.94 7.42 -33.90
C GLY A 166 -6.87 6.23 -33.80
N SER A 167 -6.55 5.20 -32.99
CA SER A 167 -7.20 3.89 -33.10
C SER A 167 -8.60 3.81 -32.48
N ASN A 168 -8.84 4.50 -31.35
CA ASN A 168 -10.09 4.42 -30.58
C ASN A 168 -10.48 5.74 -29.91
N PRO A 169 -10.57 6.87 -30.64
CA PRO A 169 -10.82 8.19 -30.04
C PRO A 169 -12.16 8.27 -29.31
N LEU A 170 -13.18 7.57 -29.78
CA LEU A 170 -14.50 7.57 -29.14
C LEU A 170 -14.49 6.89 -27.76
N ALA A 171 -13.76 5.79 -27.59
CA ALA A 171 -13.66 5.11 -26.29
C ALA A 171 -12.95 5.99 -25.27
N VAL A 172 -11.87 6.65 -25.67
CA VAL A 172 -11.14 7.61 -24.84
C VAL A 172 -12.02 8.83 -24.51
N ALA A 173 -12.66 9.45 -25.49
CA ALA A 173 -13.50 10.64 -25.31
C ALA A 173 -14.70 10.37 -24.38
N ARG A 174 -15.36 9.20 -24.52
CA ARG A 174 -16.49 8.82 -23.63
C ARG A 174 -16.04 8.65 -22.17
N LEU A 175 -14.87 8.05 -21.94
CA LEU A 175 -14.34 7.91 -20.60
C LEU A 175 -13.88 9.26 -20.06
N ALA A 176 -13.16 10.07 -20.85
CA ALA A 176 -12.67 11.40 -20.47
C ALA A 176 -13.80 12.39 -20.13
N ALA A 177 -14.97 12.29 -20.78
CA ALA A 177 -16.14 13.10 -20.43
C ALA A 177 -16.66 12.82 -19.00
N LEU A 178 -16.32 11.68 -18.41
CA LEU A 178 -16.77 11.25 -17.09
C LEU A 178 -15.63 11.25 -16.06
N ALA A 179 -14.38 11.37 -16.51
CA ALA A 179 -13.16 11.35 -15.72
C ALA A 179 -12.48 12.73 -15.69
N THR A 180 -11.63 12.96 -14.71
CA THR A 180 -10.66 14.08 -14.72
C THR A 180 -9.33 13.61 -15.27
N ASP A 181 -8.45 14.53 -15.66
CA ASP A 181 -7.10 14.20 -16.16
C ASP A 181 -6.31 13.31 -15.19
N GLN A 182 -6.45 13.54 -13.89
CA GLN A 182 -5.83 12.73 -12.84
C GLN A 182 -6.46 11.35 -12.67
N THR A 183 -7.69 11.16 -13.12
CA THR A 183 -8.45 9.91 -12.94
C THR A 183 -8.12 8.89 -14.04
N MET A 184 -7.81 9.33 -15.26
CA MET A 184 -7.57 8.46 -16.41
C MET A 184 -6.38 7.50 -16.19
N PRO A 185 -5.18 7.96 -15.78
CA PRO A 185 -4.03 7.07 -15.52
C PRO A 185 -4.31 6.05 -14.43
N VAL A 186 -5.03 6.47 -13.37
CA VAL A 186 -5.41 5.57 -12.27
C VAL A 186 -6.38 4.50 -12.74
N LEU A 187 -7.40 4.86 -13.53
CA LEU A 187 -8.33 3.89 -14.12
C LEU A 187 -7.60 2.89 -15.01
N ALA A 188 -6.72 3.35 -15.90
CA ALA A 188 -5.94 2.47 -16.76
C ALA A 188 -5.06 1.49 -15.98
N ALA A 189 -4.44 1.95 -14.88
CA ALA A 189 -3.67 1.10 -13.98
C ALA A 189 -4.55 0.06 -13.28
N GLU A 190 -5.72 0.46 -12.78
CA GLU A 190 -6.66 -0.47 -12.15
C GLU A 190 -7.28 -1.45 -13.13
N ILE A 191 -7.58 -1.03 -14.37
CA ILE A 191 -8.04 -1.91 -15.46
C ILE A 191 -6.97 -2.95 -15.77
N ALA A 192 -5.72 -2.55 -15.95
CA ALA A 192 -4.61 -3.46 -16.24
C ALA A 192 -4.44 -4.50 -15.11
N ARG A 193 -4.47 -4.06 -13.84
CA ARG A 193 -4.38 -4.94 -12.66
C ARG A 193 -5.57 -5.93 -12.57
N ASN A 194 -6.77 -5.49 -12.91
CA ASN A 194 -7.99 -6.30 -12.85
C ASN A 194 -8.36 -6.92 -14.21
N ARG A 195 -7.39 -7.08 -15.12
CA ARG A 195 -7.61 -7.53 -16.51
C ARG A 195 -8.43 -8.82 -16.62
N LEU A 196 -8.23 -9.78 -15.73
CA LEU A 196 -8.99 -11.03 -15.74
C LEU A 196 -10.48 -10.82 -15.49
N ALA A 197 -10.84 -9.87 -14.62
CA ALA A 197 -12.24 -9.51 -14.40
C ALA A 197 -12.84 -8.69 -15.55
N MET A 198 -12.00 -8.12 -16.43
CA MET A 198 -12.40 -7.35 -17.62
C MET A 198 -12.42 -8.16 -18.91
N THR A 199 -12.08 -9.46 -18.88
CA THR A 199 -12.06 -10.34 -20.08
C THR A 199 -13.43 -10.50 -20.75
N ARG A 200 -14.52 -10.27 -20.02
CA ARG A 200 -15.87 -10.25 -20.55
C ARG A 200 -16.45 -8.84 -20.35
N PRO A 201 -16.12 -7.90 -21.25
CA PRO A 201 -16.55 -6.53 -21.09
C PRO A 201 -18.06 -6.38 -21.25
N LEU A 202 -18.67 -5.59 -20.39
CA LEU A 202 -20.07 -5.19 -20.47
C LEU A 202 -20.21 -4.00 -21.43
N THR A 203 -20.35 -4.29 -22.72
CA THR A 203 -20.44 -3.26 -23.75
C THR A 203 -21.88 -3.02 -24.23
N ASP A 204 -22.84 -3.88 -23.84
CA ASP A 204 -24.25 -3.66 -24.10
C ASP A 204 -24.82 -2.70 -23.03
N PRO A 205 -25.36 -1.54 -23.43
CA PRO A 205 -25.97 -0.58 -22.51
C PRO A 205 -27.13 -1.18 -21.70
N GLY A 206 -27.87 -2.11 -22.26
CA GLY A 206 -29.00 -2.78 -21.62
C GLY A 206 -28.52 -3.70 -20.47
N ASP A 207 -27.42 -4.41 -20.66
CA ASP A 207 -26.82 -5.25 -19.61
C ASP A 207 -26.26 -4.39 -18.47
N CYS A 208 -25.61 -3.29 -18.78
CA CYS A 208 -25.18 -2.31 -17.76
C CYS A 208 -26.36 -1.77 -16.95
N ARG A 209 -27.48 -1.44 -17.60
CA ARG A 209 -28.67 -0.95 -16.91
C ARG A 209 -29.29 -2.02 -16.02
N ALA A 210 -29.44 -3.25 -16.53
CA ALA A 210 -29.97 -4.38 -15.75
C ALA A 210 -29.14 -4.67 -14.48
N LEU A 211 -27.81 -4.47 -14.56
CA LEU A 211 -26.89 -4.63 -13.42
C LEU A 211 -27.24 -3.70 -12.24
N PHE A 212 -27.76 -2.50 -12.53
CA PHE A 212 -28.17 -1.51 -11.54
C PHE A 212 -29.68 -1.50 -11.26
N GLY A 213 -30.39 -2.57 -11.64
CA GLY A 213 -31.82 -2.73 -11.38
C GLY A 213 -32.72 -1.87 -12.28
N LEU A 214 -32.22 -1.40 -13.40
CA LEU A 214 -32.99 -0.61 -14.36
C LEU A 214 -33.53 -1.47 -15.53
N PRO A 215 -34.65 -1.09 -16.12
CA PRO A 215 -35.06 -1.66 -17.42
C PRO A 215 -33.98 -1.47 -18.49
N ARG A 216 -33.79 -2.46 -19.36
CA ARG A 216 -32.73 -2.42 -20.41
C ARG A 216 -32.81 -1.19 -21.32
N GLY A 217 -33.99 -0.69 -21.58
CA GLY A 217 -34.24 0.49 -22.42
C GLY A 217 -34.32 1.83 -21.66
N GLU A 218 -34.05 1.82 -20.35
CA GLU A 218 -34.15 3.06 -19.56
C GLU A 218 -33.10 4.08 -19.99
N THR A 219 -33.49 5.33 -20.10
CA THR A 219 -32.62 6.43 -20.49
C THR A 219 -32.83 7.66 -19.59
N MET A 220 -31.80 8.52 -19.50
CA MET A 220 -31.88 9.77 -18.74
C MET A 220 -33.02 10.64 -19.28
N ALA A 221 -33.20 10.74 -20.60
CA ALA A 221 -34.27 11.47 -21.22
C ALA A 221 -35.68 10.92 -20.84
N GLY A 222 -35.82 9.57 -20.81
CA GLY A 222 -37.06 8.93 -20.36
C GLY A 222 -37.35 9.20 -18.88
N LEU A 223 -36.32 9.16 -18.01
CA LEU A 223 -36.45 9.51 -16.61
C LEU A 223 -36.87 10.96 -16.43
N LEU A 224 -36.21 11.91 -17.10
CA LEU A 224 -36.49 13.34 -17.04
C LEU A 224 -37.92 13.65 -17.51
N GLY A 225 -38.37 13.06 -18.62
CA GLY A 225 -39.72 13.29 -19.16
C GLY A 225 -40.85 12.84 -18.24
N ARG A 226 -40.61 11.84 -17.37
CA ARG A 226 -41.64 11.43 -16.38
C ARG A 226 -41.47 12.09 -15.00
N THR A 227 -40.32 12.72 -14.75
CA THR A 227 -40.05 13.43 -13.48
C THR A 227 -40.50 14.88 -13.57
N VAL A 228 -40.10 15.57 -14.62
CA VAL A 228 -40.48 16.98 -14.89
C VAL A 228 -41.57 16.97 -15.95
N LEU A 229 -42.79 17.22 -15.52
CA LEU A 229 -43.98 17.19 -16.38
C LEU A 229 -44.23 18.56 -17.02
N PRO A 230 -44.97 18.61 -18.15
CA PRO A 230 -45.47 19.86 -18.68
C PRO A 230 -46.24 20.66 -17.62
N GLY A 231 -45.84 21.92 -17.41
CA GLY A 231 -46.42 22.79 -16.36
C GLY A 231 -45.52 22.96 -15.13
N ASP A 232 -44.53 22.03 -14.85
CA ASP A 232 -43.62 22.20 -13.72
C ASP A 232 -42.69 23.41 -13.91
N ALA A 233 -42.29 23.71 -15.15
CA ALA A 233 -41.51 24.92 -15.47
C ALA A 233 -42.27 26.20 -15.08
N ALA A 234 -43.58 26.29 -15.44
CA ALA A 234 -44.43 27.42 -15.05
C ALA A 234 -44.63 27.48 -13.53
N LEU A 235 -44.84 26.33 -12.87
CA LEU A 235 -44.95 26.23 -11.41
C LEU A 235 -43.71 26.79 -10.71
N VAL A 236 -42.51 26.40 -11.15
CA VAL A 236 -41.24 26.87 -10.58
C VAL A 236 -41.01 28.36 -10.89
N ALA A 237 -41.34 28.81 -12.09
CA ALA A 237 -41.31 30.25 -12.45
C ALA A 237 -42.21 31.11 -11.56
N ASP A 238 -43.43 30.64 -11.25
CA ASP A 238 -44.36 31.32 -10.32
C ASP A 238 -43.86 31.25 -8.85
N LEU A 239 -43.16 30.22 -8.47
CA LEU A 239 -42.63 30.02 -7.13
C LEU A 239 -41.42 30.93 -6.84
N ILE A 240 -40.52 31.17 -7.80
CA ILE A 240 -39.30 31.97 -7.61
C ILE A 240 -39.55 33.38 -7.02
N PRO A 241 -40.50 34.19 -7.52
CA PRO A 241 -40.79 35.50 -6.93
C PRO A 241 -41.23 35.40 -5.45
N LEU A 242 -42.05 34.40 -5.12
CA LEU A 242 -42.51 34.15 -3.76
C LEU A 242 -41.37 33.76 -2.82
N LEU A 243 -40.47 32.91 -3.30
CA LEU A 243 -39.28 32.53 -2.56
C LEU A 243 -38.33 33.71 -2.31
N ARG A 244 -38.13 34.57 -3.30
CA ARG A 244 -37.33 35.81 -3.17
C ARG A 244 -37.90 36.79 -2.15
N ALA A 245 -39.21 36.84 -1.97
CA ALA A 245 -39.85 37.62 -0.94
C ALA A 245 -39.88 36.96 0.44
N GLY A 246 -39.46 35.71 0.53
CA GLY A 246 -39.46 34.88 1.74
C GLY A 246 -38.19 34.98 2.59
N SER A 247 -37.97 34.00 3.41
CA SER A 247 -36.80 33.88 4.30
C SER A 247 -35.46 33.73 3.54
N ALA A 248 -34.33 33.91 4.24
CA ALA A 248 -33.02 33.67 3.64
C ALA A 248 -32.87 32.25 3.07
N ALA A 249 -33.52 31.25 3.67
CA ALA A 249 -33.55 29.88 3.15
C ALA A 249 -34.37 29.78 1.84
N ASP A 250 -35.50 30.48 1.76
CA ASP A 250 -36.29 30.53 0.54
C ASP A 250 -35.57 31.30 -0.58
N GLN A 251 -34.88 32.39 -0.26
CA GLN A 251 -34.06 33.16 -1.21
C GLN A 251 -32.93 32.31 -1.80
N GLY A 252 -32.23 31.58 -0.99
CA GLY A 252 -31.18 30.64 -1.46
C GLY A 252 -31.74 29.50 -2.32
N ALA A 253 -32.98 29.09 -2.11
CA ALA A 253 -33.65 28.13 -3.00
C ALA A 253 -34.07 28.81 -4.34
N ALA A 254 -34.56 30.06 -4.31
CA ALA A 254 -34.88 30.83 -5.50
C ALA A 254 -33.67 31.00 -6.43
N ASP A 255 -32.49 31.29 -5.87
CA ASP A 255 -31.27 31.46 -6.66
C ASP A 255 -30.83 30.14 -7.36
N ARG A 256 -31.04 29.01 -6.72
CA ARG A 256 -30.76 27.68 -7.33
C ARG A 256 -31.76 27.28 -8.38
N LEU A 257 -33.00 27.69 -8.26
CA LEU A 257 -34.04 27.36 -9.22
C LEU A 257 -34.06 28.31 -10.42
N ALA A 258 -33.62 29.56 -10.25
CA ALA A 258 -33.77 30.63 -11.25
C ALA A 258 -32.99 30.38 -12.57
N GLY A 259 -31.98 29.52 -12.57
CA GLY A 259 -31.20 29.21 -13.76
C GLY A 259 -31.54 27.90 -14.46
N LEU A 260 -32.59 27.19 -14.00
CA LEU A 260 -32.89 25.85 -14.51
C LEU A 260 -33.76 25.89 -15.78
N ALA A 261 -33.32 25.21 -16.83
CA ALA A 261 -34.06 25.02 -18.06
C ALA A 261 -35.04 23.84 -17.92
N LEU A 262 -36.18 24.06 -17.23
CA LEU A 262 -37.14 22.98 -16.95
C LEU A 262 -38.04 22.61 -18.15
N ASP A 263 -38.07 23.42 -19.22
CA ASP A 263 -38.73 23.09 -20.49
C ASP A 263 -37.95 22.01 -21.30
N ALA A 264 -36.64 21.95 -21.10
CA ALA A 264 -35.75 20.92 -21.68
C ALA A 264 -34.78 20.44 -20.60
N PRO A 265 -35.28 19.73 -19.56
CA PRO A 265 -34.47 19.39 -18.40
C PRO A 265 -33.36 18.43 -18.75
N ASP A 266 -32.21 18.65 -18.14
CA ASP A 266 -31.06 17.77 -18.17
C ASP A 266 -30.79 17.11 -16.78
N ALA A 267 -29.77 16.29 -16.70
CA ALA A 267 -29.40 15.63 -15.47
C ALA A 267 -28.94 16.62 -14.36
N GLU A 268 -28.43 17.79 -14.74
CA GLU A 268 -28.01 18.84 -13.82
C GLU A 268 -29.23 19.58 -13.25
N ALA A 269 -30.23 19.86 -14.07
CA ALA A 269 -31.50 20.42 -13.62
C ALA A 269 -32.18 19.49 -12.60
N LEU A 270 -32.21 18.17 -12.83
CA LEU A 270 -32.74 17.22 -11.86
C LEU A 270 -31.96 17.22 -10.57
N ARG A 271 -30.63 17.26 -10.65
CA ARG A 271 -29.75 17.34 -9.47
C ARG A 271 -29.94 18.61 -8.67
N ALA A 272 -30.15 19.74 -9.34
CA ALA A 272 -30.45 21.00 -8.69
C ALA A 272 -31.81 20.96 -7.98
N LEU A 273 -32.86 20.39 -8.62
CA LEU A 273 -34.15 20.12 -8.00
C LEU A 273 -34.04 19.26 -6.76
N GLU A 274 -33.26 18.17 -6.81
CA GLU A 274 -32.94 17.33 -5.63
C GLU A 274 -32.38 18.16 -4.48
N GLY A 275 -31.39 19.03 -4.76
CA GLY A 275 -30.75 19.88 -3.74
C GLY A 275 -31.69 20.88 -3.07
N VAL A 276 -32.78 21.30 -3.75
CA VAL A 276 -33.79 22.22 -3.20
C VAL A 276 -34.92 21.46 -2.55
N LEU A 277 -35.49 20.47 -3.23
CA LEU A 277 -36.76 19.82 -2.87
C LEU A 277 -36.61 18.63 -1.91
N LEU A 278 -35.40 18.05 -1.77
CA LEU A 278 -35.13 16.90 -0.90
C LEU A 278 -34.32 17.31 0.33
N TYR A 279 -34.51 16.59 1.39
CA TYR A 279 -33.65 16.69 2.59
C TYR A 279 -32.22 16.28 2.29
N GLY A 280 -31.28 16.69 3.16
CA GLY A 280 -29.90 16.22 3.09
C GLY A 280 -29.73 14.79 3.66
N LYS A 281 -28.54 14.25 3.49
CA LYS A 281 -28.15 12.89 3.91
C LYS A 281 -28.39 12.61 5.39
N THR A 282 -28.21 13.61 6.28
CA THR A 282 -28.27 13.47 7.75
C THR A 282 -29.62 13.89 8.35
N ALA A 283 -30.62 14.08 7.52
CA ALA A 283 -31.91 14.56 8.00
C ALA A 283 -32.66 13.50 8.80
N LYS A 284 -33.21 13.89 9.96
CA LYS A 284 -34.02 13.02 10.84
C LYS A 284 -35.31 12.55 10.16
N ALA A 285 -35.85 13.33 9.23
CA ALA A 285 -37.04 12.98 8.45
C ALA A 285 -36.82 11.88 7.41
N GLY A 286 -35.60 11.47 7.22
CA GLY A 286 -35.13 10.48 6.24
C GLY A 286 -34.13 11.07 5.25
N PRO A 287 -33.04 10.33 4.93
CA PRO A 287 -32.06 10.76 3.95
C PRO A 287 -32.72 10.97 2.58
N TYR A 288 -32.58 12.15 2.01
CA TYR A 288 -33.09 12.51 0.69
C TYR A 288 -34.61 12.37 0.50
N ALA A 289 -35.39 12.33 1.59
CA ALA A 289 -36.83 12.36 1.54
C ALA A 289 -37.33 13.72 1.04
N ALA A 290 -38.50 13.75 0.40
CA ALA A 290 -39.17 14.98 -0.04
C ALA A 290 -39.47 15.91 1.15
N LYS A 291 -39.22 17.20 0.99
CA LYS A 291 -39.47 18.23 2.02
C LYS A 291 -40.94 18.60 2.13
N ILE A 292 -41.84 17.64 2.14
CA ILE A 292 -43.25 17.84 2.29
C ILE A 292 -43.49 18.51 3.65
N ASP A 293 -44.31 19.52 3.73
CA ASP A 293 -44.56 20.32 4.92
C ASP A 293 -43.42 21.21 5.43
N ALA A 294 -42.20 21.07 4.88
CA ALA A 294 -41.03 21.82 5.32
C ALA A 294 -40.54 22.86 4.29
N PHE A 295 -40.83 22.68 3.03
CA PHE A 295 -40.47 23.61 1.95
C PHE A 295 -41.67 23.93 1.04
N PRO A 296 -41.83 25.18 0.62
CA PRO A 296 -41.13 26.37 1.14
C PRO A 296 -41.55 26.67 2.60
N THR A 297 -41.06 27.79 3.17
CA THR A 297 -41.44 28.19 4.54
C THR A 297 -42.94 28.44 4.65
N LYS A 298 -43.49 28.36 5.88
CA LYS A 298 -44.93 28.45 6.14
C LYS A 298 -45.60 29.69 5.51
N ALA A 299 -44.89 30.81 5.52
CA ALA A 299 -45.43 32.07 4.92
C ALA A 299 -45.50 31.97 3.39
N THR A 300 -44.49 31.46 2.77
CA THR A 300 -44.42 31.27 1.31
C THR A 300 -45.40 30.20 0.83
N ARG A 301 -45.62 29.12 1.62
CA ARG A 301 -46.66 28.11 1.35
C ARG A 301 -48.05 28.72 1.34
N ALA A 302 -48.35 29.58 2.32
CA ALA A 302 -49.66 30.27 2.36
C ALA A 302 -49.85 31.21 1.16
N ALA A 303 -48.79 31.88 0.70
CA ALA A 303 -48.83 32.76 -0.47
C ALA A 303 -48.97 31.99 -1.79
N LEU A 304 -48.43 30.74 -1.89
CA LEU A 304 -48.53 29.92 -3.08
C LEU A 304 -49.97 29.41 -3.34
N GLY A 305 -50.73 29.14 -2.27
CA GLY A 305 -52.07 28.61 -2.32
C GLY A 305 -52.15 27.10 -2.54
N GLU A 306 -53.25 26.48 -2.06
CA GLU A 306 -53.44 25.02 -2.04
C GLU A 306 -53.22 24.30 -3.38
N PRO A 307 -53.79 24.73 -4.55
CA PRO A 307 -53.59 23.96 -5.79
C PRO A 307 -52.14 23.92 -6.27
N ARG A 308 -51.38 25.05 -6.10
CA ARG A 308 -49.98 25.11 -6.50
C ARG A 308 -49.09 24.38 -5.49
N LEU A 309 -49.45 24.38 -4.22
CA LEU A 309 -48.76 23.63 -3.17
C LEU A 309 -48.85 22.12 -3.44
N ALA A 310 -50.07 21.63 -3.75
CA ALA A 310 -50.24 20.21 -4.11
C ALA A 310 -49.43 19.81 -5.38
N ALA A 311 -49.37 20.70 -6.38
CA ALA A 311 -48.55 20.48 -7.56
C ALA A 311 -47.06 20.43 -7.22
N LEU A 312 -46.56 21.32 -6.34
CA LEU A 312 -45.19 21.34 -5.87
C LEU A 312 -44.84 20.07 -5.07
N GLU A 313 -45.71 19.62 -4.18
CA GLU A 313 -45.56 18.38 -3.46
C GLU A 313 -45.54 17.16 -4.40
N GLY A 314 -46.35 17.19 -5.45
CA GLY A 314 -46.30 16.21 -6.52
C GLY A 314 -44.94 16.15 -7.25
N LEU A 315 -44.37 17.31 -7.56
CA LEU A 315 -43.02 17.42 -8.13
C LEU A 315 -41.97 16.88 -7.15
N MET A 316 -42.05 17.26 -5.86
CA MET A 316 -41.13 16.77 -4.83
C MET A 316 -41.11 15.24 -4.74
N ARG A 317 -42.28 14.58 -4.74
CA ARG A 317 -42.40 13.13 -4.73
C ARG A 317 -41.80 12.47 -5.98
N ARG A 318 -42.02 13.07 -7.16
CA ARG A 318 -41.42 12.58 -8.41
C ARG A 318 -39.91 12.71 -8.41
N VAL A 319 -39.37 13.82 -7.89
CA VAL A 319 -37.93 14.04 -7.75
C VAL A 319 -37.32 13.07 -6.75
N GLU A 320 -38.01 12.81 -5.62
CA GLU A 320 -37.59 11.80 -4.65
C GLU A 320 -37.48 10.40 -5.29
N ALA A 321 -38.53 9.98 -6.00
CA ALA A 321 -38.54 8.68 -6.70
C ALA A 321 -37.53 8.59 -7.86
N ALA A 322 -37.25 9.73 -8.52
CA ALA A 322 -36.29 9.78 -9.62
C ALA A 322 -34.83 9.69 -9.19
N ARG A 323 -34.47 10.15 -7.98
CA ARG A 323 -33.09 10.20 -7.50
C ARG A 323 -32.39 8.85 -7.57
N PRO A 324 -32.87 7.71 -6.99
CA PRO A 324 -32.22 6.44 -7.08
C PRO A 324 -32.06 5.93 -8.51
N LEU A 325 -33.02 6.20 -9.40
CA LEU A 325 -32.97 5.84 -10.80
C LEU A 325 -31.91 6.64 -11.57
N ARG A 326 -31.83 7.95 -11.30
CA ARG A 326 -30.76 8.80 -11.86
C ARG A 326 -29.37 8.31 -11.46
N LEU A 327 -29.19 7.99 -10.18
CA LEU A 327 -27.91 7.46 -9.69
C LEU A 327 -27.55 6.11 -10.32
N SER A 328 -28.55 5.23 -10.50
CA SER A 328 -28.40 3.97 -11.20
C SER A 328 -28.02 4.15 -12.68
N LEU A 329 -28.65 5.11 -13.38
CA LEU A 329 -28.32 5.45 -14.78
C LEU A 329 -26.88 5.96 -14.90
N LEU A 330 -26.47 6.90 -14.05
CA LEU A 330 -25.12 7.44 -14.06
C LEU A 330 -24.06 6.35 -13.78
N ALA A 331 -24.35 5.43 -12.87
CA ALA A 331 -23.46 4.32 -12.58
C ALA A 331 -23.38 3.32 -13.76
N ALA A 332 -24.52 3.07 -14.42
CA ALA A 332 -24.56 2.24 -15.62
C ALA A 332 -23.77 2.85 -16.79
N ASP A 333 -23.96 4.13 -17.07
CA ASP A 333 -23.27 4.84 -18.15
C ASP A 333 -21.75 4.90 -17.91
N ARG A 334 -21.32 5.14 -16.64
CA ARG A 334 -19.91 5.08 -16.26
C ARG A 334 -19.31 3.69 -16.43
N THR A 335 -20.06 2.66 -16.04
CA THR A 335 -19.61 1.27 -16.15
C THR A 335 -19.52 0.83 -17.61
N GLU A 336 -20.48 1.23 -18.46
CA GLU A 336 -20.41 1.00 -19.90
C GLU A 336 -19.18 1.67 -20.53
N ALA A 337 -18.95 2.95 -20.22
CA ALA A 337 -17.79 3.69 -20.71
C ALA A 337 -16.46 3.05 -20.26
N LEU A 338 -16.38 2.60 -19.00
CA LEU A 338 -15.23 1.88 -18.44
C LEU A 338 -14.95 0.60 -19.22
N HIS A 339 -15.98 -0.24 -19.44
CA HIS A 339 -15.81 -1.51 -20.13
C HIS A 339 -15.52 -1.34 -21.62
N ALA A 340 -16.13 -0.33 -22.28
CA ALA A 340 -15.82 0.01 -23.66
C ALA A 340 -14.37 0.45 -23.82
N PHE A 341 -13.87 1.27 -22.90
CA PHE A 341 -12.47 1.67 -22.86
C PHE A 341 -11.56 0.45 -22.58
N ALA A 342 -11.85 -0.35 -21.57
CA ALA A 342 -11.06 -1.53 -21.24
C ALA A 342 -10.94 -2.53 -22.39
N ALA A 343 -12.03 -2.74 -23.15
CA ALA A 343 -12.06 -3.62 -24.31
C ALA A 343 -11.15 -3.15 -25.44
N ALA A 344 -10.96 -1.84 -25.59
CA ALA A 344 -10.06 -1.26 -26.58
C ALA A 344 -8.62 -1.13 -26.05
N PHE A 345 -8.45 -0.76 -24.78
CA PHE A 345 -7.16 -0.48 -24.15
C PHE A 345 -6.32 -1.74 -23.91
N LEU A 346 -6.91 -2.78 -23.31
CA LEU A 346 -6.14 -3.98 -22.91
C LEU A 346 -5.43 -4.67 -24.11
N PRO A 347 -6.08 -4.90 -25.26
CA PRO A 347 -5.40 -5.49 -26.42
C PRO A 347 -4.27 -4.61 -26.95
N GLU A 348 -4.44 -3.29 -26.97
CA GLU A 348 -3.42 -2.37 -27.44
C GLU A 348 -2.23 -2.30 -26.47
N TYR A 349 -2.50 -2.28 -25.17
CA TYR A 349 -1.46 -2.35 -24.12
C TYR A 349 -0.66 -3.65 -24.24
N ASP A 350 -1.33 -4.80 -24.44
CA ASP A 350 -0.64 -6.08 -24.64
C ASP A 350 0.20 -6.09 -25.91
N ARG A 351 -0.34 -5.59 -27.01
CA ARG A 351 0.39 -5.48 -28.28
C ARG A 351 1.67 -4.66 -28.14
N ARG A 352 1.61 -3.55 -27.38
CA ARG A 352 2.77 -2.69 -27.13
C ARG A 352 3.80 -3.36 -26.24
N LYS A 353 3.38 -4.08 -25.20
CA LYS A 353 4.28 -4.90 -24.38
C LYS A 353 4.97 -5.98 -25.20
N GLU A 354 4.22 -6.70 -26.04
CA GLU A 354 4.77 -7.73 -26.93
C GLU A 354 5.78 -7.16 -27.93
N ALA A 355 5.46 -6.01 -28.56
CA ALA A 355 6.36 -5.34 -29.48
C ALA A 355 7.70 -4.91 -28.84
N ARG A 356 7.69 -4.62 -27.54
CA ARG A 356 8.89 -4.27 -26.75
C ARG A 356 9.55 -5.49 -26.12
N GLY A 357 8.98 -6.67 -26.27
CA GLY A 357 9.43 -7.87 -25.57
C GLY A 357 9.38 -7.69 -24.04
N ALA A 358 8.35 -7.01 -23.52
CA ALA A 358 8.21 -6.65 -22.14
C ALA A 358 7.01 -7.32 -21.47
N LEU A 359 7.12 -7.60 -20.17
CA LEU A 359 6.04 -8.14 -19.34
C LEU A 359 5.95 -7.34 -18.03
N ASP A 360 4.74 -7.03 -17.57
CA ASP A 360 4.51 -6.53 -16.23
C ASP A 360 4.36 -7.66 -15.20
N PHE A 361 4.30 -7.32 -13.91
CA PHE A 361 4.23 -8.33 -12.85
C PHE A 361 2.98 -9.22 -12.93
N ASP A 362 1.85 -8.66 -13.36
CA ASP A 362 0.61 -9.41 -13.51
C ASP A 362 0.69 -10.37 -14.71
N ASP A 363 1.37 -9.98 -15.79
CA ASP A 363 1.64 -10.87 -16.93
C ASP A 363 2.44 -12.10 -16.54
N LEU A 364 3.45 -11.95 -15.68
CA LEU A 364 4.28 -13.07 -15.24
C LEU A 364 3.42 -14.19 -14.62
N ILE A 365 2.48 -13.81 -13.75
CA ILE A 365 1.55 -14.77 -13.12
C ILE A 365 0.56 -15.33 -14.15
N ALA A 366 -0.05 -14.46 -14.96
CA ALA A 366 -1.06 -14.85 -15.92
C ALA A 366 -0.47 -15.78 -17.02
N ARG A 367 0.71 -15.47 -17.56
CA ARG A 367 1.39 -16.28 -18.58
C ARG A 367 1.89 -17.61 -17.98
N ALA A 368 2.44 -17.61 -16.76
CA ALA A 368 2.83 -18.83 -16.07
C ALA A 368 1.63 -19.75 -15.81
N ARG A 369 0.51 -19.19 -15.34
CA ARG A 369 -0.75 -19.93 -15.17
C ARG A 369 -1.25 -20.51 -16.48
N HIS A 370 -1.23 -19.72 -17.58
CA HIS A 370 -1.62 -20.19 -18.90
C HIS A 370 -0.73 -21.33 -19.40
N LEU A 371 0.59 -21.21 -19.26
CA LEU A 371 1.57 -22.24 -19.62
C LEU A 371 1.29 -23.56 -18.90
N LEU A 372 0.95 -23.51 -17.61
CA LEU A 372 0.67 -24.68 -16.78
C LEU A 372 -0.77 -25.24 -16.93
N THR A 373 -1.64 -24.54 -17.71
CA THR A 373 -3.05 -24.98 -17.91
C THR A 373 -3.31 -25.50 -19.32
N LYS A 374 -2.44 -25.18 -20.31
CA LYS A 374 -2.62 -25.55 -21.71
C LYS A 374 -2.29 -27.03 -21.91
N SER A 375 -3.32 -27.88 -22.12
CA SER A 375 -3.30 -29.33 -21.98
C SER A 375 -2.12 -30.05 -22.65
N ASP A 376 -1.74 -29.66 -23.88
CA ASP A 376 -0.71 -30.38 -24.66
C ASP A 376 0.72 -29.98 -24.27
N VAL A 377 0.88 -28.74 -23.76
CA VAL A 377 2.17 -28.17 -23.38
C VAL A 377 2.39 -28.32 -21.87
N ALA A 378 1.32 -28.20 -21.08
CA ALA A 378 1.39 -28.23 -19.62
C ALA A 378 1.96 -29.56 -19.12
N GLN A 379 1.52 -30.71 -19.68
CA GLN A 379 2.03 -32.03 -19.29
C GLN A 379 3.53 -32.14 -19.56
N TRP A 380 4.01 -31.65 -20.70
CA TRP A 380 5.43 -31.67 -21.02
C TRP A 380 6.24 -30.71 -20.14
N VAL A 381 5.72 -29.50 -19.88
CA VAL A 381 6.35 -28.51 -18.99
C VAL A 381 6.41 -29.06 -17.56
N LEU A 382 5.32 -29.62 -17.06
CA LEU A 382 5.27 -30.25 -15.73
C LEU A 382 6.23 -31.45 -15.67
N TYR A 383 6.23 -32.33 -16.68
CA TYR A 383 7.19 -33.44 -16.77
C TYR A 383 8.64 -32.95 -16.71
N ARG A 384 8.98 -31.88 -17.41
CA ARG A 384 10.31 -31.25 -17.38
C ARG A 384 10.59 -30.54 -16.06
N LEU A 385 9.58 -30.03 -15.38
CA LEU A 385 9.67 -29.47 -14.02
C LEU A 385 9.65 -30.58 -12.97
N ASP A 386 8.91 -31.65 -13.21
CA ASP A 386 8.72 -32.81 -12.35
C ASP A 386 10.04 -33.57 -12.08
N GLY A 387 10.97 -33.47 -13.03
CA GLY A 387 12.37 -33.87 -12.82
C GLY A 387 13.13 -32.98 -11.83
N GLY A 388 12.50 -31.95 -11.22
CA GLY A 388 13.21 -30.94 -10.46
C GLY A 388 12.50 -30.25 -9.30
N ILE A 389 11.30 -30.66 -8.89
CA ILE A 389 10.65 -30.12 -7.65
C ILE A 389 10.01 -31.29 -6.91
N ASP A 390 10.59 -31.69 -5.77
CA ASP A 390 10.04 -32.73 -4.91
C ASP A 390 9.40 -32.13 -3.64
N HIS A 391 9.89 -30.96 -3.23
CA HIS A 391 9.39 -30.28 -2.03
C HIS A 391 9.11 -28.81 -2.33
N LEU A 392 7.84 -28.40 -2.11
CA LEU A 392 7.43 -27.01 -2.23
C LEU A 392 7.14 -26.44 -0.84
N LEU A 393 7.79 -25.31 -0.54
CA LEU A 393 7.59 -24.56 0.70
C LEU A 393 7.05 -23.17 0.37
N VAL A 394 6.00 -22.74 1.06
CA VAL A 394 5.39 -21.42 0.89
C VAL A 394 5.44 -20.67 2.20
N ASP A 395 6.16 -19.55 2.23
CA ASP A 395 6.26 -18.66 3.39
C ASP A 395 5.28 -17.48 3.23
N GLU A 396 4.81 -16.93 4.36
CA GLU A 396 3.84 -15.83 4.41
C GLU A 396 2.62 -16.07 3.50
N ALA A 397 2.15 -17.30 3.48
CA ALA A 397 1.13 -17.78 2.55
C ALA A 397 -0.21 -17.02 2.63
N GLN A 398 -0.51 -16.33 3.75
CA GLN A 398 -1.69 -15.48 3.91
C GLN A 398 -1.65 -14.21 3.04
N ASP A 399 -0.48 -13.85 2.49
CA ASP A 399 -0.33 -12.70 1.60
C ASP A 399 -0.39 -13.07 0.11
N THR A 400 -0.56 -14.36 -0.20
CA THR A 400 -0.61 -14.88 -1.56
C THR A 400 -1.98 -14.57 -2.20
N SER A 401 -1.97 -14.05 -3.44
CA SER A 401 -3.20 -13.77 -4.19
C SER A 401 -3.85 -15.05 -4.76
N PRO A 402 -5.14 -15.02 -5.13
CA PRO A 402 -5.81 -16.17 -5.76
C PRO A 402 -5.12 -16.69 -7.03
N ASP A 403 -4.59 -15.80 -7.86
CA ASP A 403 -3.89 -16.18 -9.10
C ASP A 403 -2.53 -16.81 -8.81
N GLN A 404 -1.82 -16.31 -7.80
CA GLN A 404 -0.59 -16.94 -7.33
C GLN A 404 -0.84 -18.32 -6.75
N TRP A 405 -1.91 -18.49 -5.97
CA TRP A 405 -2.34 -19.79 -5.48
C TRP A 405 -2.73 -20.75 -6.60
N ALA A 406 -3.32 -20.26 -7.69
CA ALA A 406 -3.61 -21.07 -8.87
C ALA A 406 -2.32 -21.63 -9.49
N VAL A 407 -1.24 -20.85 -9.59
CA VAL A 407 0.08 -21.33 -10.04
C VAL A 407 0.64 -22.38 -9.09
N ILE A 408 0.63 -22.13 -7.77
CA ILE A 408 1.11 -23.08 -6.76
C ILE A 408 0.33 -24.39 -6.85
N ARG A 409 -0.98 -24.33 -7.00
CA ARG A 409 -1.85 -25.50 -7.14
C ARG A 409 -1.50 -26.35 -8.35
N LEU A 410 -1.29 -25.71 -9.51
CA LEU A 410 -0.89 -26.38 -10.74
C LEU A 410 0.48 -27.07 -10.61
N LEU A 411 1.46 -26.42 -9.97
CA LEU A 411 2.78 -27.00 -9.71
C LEU A 411 2.73 -28.23 -8.79
N THR A 412 1.74 -28.31 -7.90
CA THR A 412 1.60 -29.40 -6.92
C THR A 412 0.51 -30.40 -7.30
N GLU A 413 -0.03 -30.34 -8.50
CA GLU A 413 -1.10 -31.24 -8.95
C GLU A 413 -0.63 -32.70 -8.95
N GLU A 414 0.59 -32.95 -9.38
CA GLU A 414 1.25 -34.24 -9.38
C GLU A 414 1.58 -34.77 -7.95
N PHE A 415 1.72 -33.87 -6.95
CA PHE A 415 2.04 -34.26 -5.56
C PHE A 415 0.86 -35.03 -4.91
N THR A 416 -0.32 -34.87 -5.46
CA THR A 416 -1.57 -35.45 -4.96
C THR A 416 -2.18 -36.49 -5.91
N ALA A 417 -1.47 -36.85 -6.99
CA ALA A 417 -1.95 -37.81 -7.99
C ALA A 417 -1.59 -39.29 -7.68
N GLY A 418 -1.00 -39.55 -6.51
CA GLY A 418 -0.52 -40.89 -6.11
C GLY A 418 0.97 -41.09 -6.35
N LEU A 419 1.47 -42.34 -6.17
CA LEU A 419 2.88 -42.67 -6.42
C LEU A 419 3.17 -42.49 -7.91
N GLY A 420 3.93 -41.43 -8.23
CA GLY A 420 4.41 -41.14 -9.58
C GLY A 420 5.45 -42.19 -10.05
N ALA A 421 6.04 -41.97 -11.24
CA ALA A 421 7.08 -42.84 -11.81
C ALA A 421 8.40 -42.91 -10.98
N ARG A 422 8.47 -42.14 -9.89
CA ARG A 422 9.60 -42.12 -8.94
C ARG A 422 9.10 -42.50 -7.55
N ASP A 423 9.89 -43.32 -6.85
CA ASP A 423 9.66 -43.72 -5.45
C ASP A 423 9.96 -42.60 -4.43
N GLU A 424 10.16 -41.37 -4.88
CA GLU A 424 10.49 -40.25 -4.01
C GLU A 424 9.22 -39.56 -3.49
N ARG A 425 9.16 -39.41 -2.16
CA ARG A 425 8.02 -38.75 -1.49
C ARG A 425 8.05 -37.24 -1.74
N ARG A 426 6.99 -36.70 -2.29
CA ARG A 426 6.80 -35.28 -2.54
C ARG A 426 5.97 -34.64 -1.44
N THR A 427 6.35 -33.46 -0.97
CA THR A 427 5.61 -32.79 0.11
C THR A 427 5.39 -31.31 -0.14
N ILE A 428 4.27 -30.80 0.34
CA ILE A 428 4.00 -29.39 0.43
C ILE A 428 4.09 -28.91 1.88
N PHE A 429 4.73 -27.75 2.09
CA PHE A 429 4.79 -27.09 3.38
C PHE A 429 4.31 -25.65 3.23
N VAL A 430 3.23 -25.33 3.91
CA VAL A 430 2.65 -23.98 3.89
C VAL A 430 2.69 -23.39 5.28
N VAL A 431 3.29 -22.21 5.41
CA VAL A 431 3.30 -21.48 6.68
C VAL A 431 2.70 -20.08 6.51
N GLY A 432 1.86 -19.70 7.46
CA GLY A 432 1.21 -18.41 7.44
C GLY A 432 0.56 -18.02 8.76
N ASP A 433 0.20 -16.76 8.87
CA ASP A 433 -0.59 -16.20 9.96
C ASP A 433 -1.67 -15.27 9.41
N VAL A 434 -2.91 -15.74 9.42
CA VAL A 434 -4.08 -14.98 8.95
C VAL A 434 -4.17 -13.60 9.62
N LYS A 435 -3.75 -13.51 10.90
CA LYS A 435 -3.75 -12.28 11.69
C LYS A 435 -2.73 -11.24 11.18
N GLN A 436 -1.74 -11.68 10.40
CA GLN A 436 -0.72 -10.82 9.79
C GLN A 436 -0.95 -10.54 8.30
N SER A 437 -2.11 -10.88 7.74
CA SER A 437 -2.45 -10.54 6.36
C SER A 437 -2.86 -9.06 6.25
N ILE A 438 -1.94 -8.25 5.72
CA ILE A 438 -2.07 -6.79 5.61
C ILE A 438 -1.76 -6.26 4.20
N TYR A 439 -1.83 -7.13 3.17
CA TYR A 439 -1.55 -6.79 1.78
C TYR A 439 -2.76 -7.02 0.86
N SER A 440 -3.99 -6.77 1.36
CA SER A 440 -5.19 -6.89 0.53
C SER A 440 -5.17 -5.94 -0.67
N PHE A 441 -4.56 -4.77 -0.52
CA PHE A 441 -4.34 -3.79 -1.60
C PHE A 441 -3.39 -4.29 -2.71
N GLN A 442 -2.63 -5.37 -2.46
CA GLN A 442 -1.81 -6.08 -3.46
C GLN A 442 -2.48 -7.39 -3.93
N GLY A 443 -3.75 -7.57 -3.64
CA GLY A 443 -4.52 -8.73 -4.08
C GLY A 443 -4.48 -9.94 -3.15
N ALA A 444 -3.88 -9.82 -1.95
CA ALA A 444 -3.94 -10.89 -0.95
C ALA A 444 -5.38 -11.13 -0.48
N ASP A 445 -5.80 -12.39 -0.44
CA ASP A 445 -7.13 -12.78 0.02
C ASP A 445 -7.07 -13.89 1.05
N VAL A 446 -7.45 -13.52 2.27
CA VAL A 446 -7.47 -14.43 3.43
C VAL A 446 -8.45 -15.60 3.24
N SER A 447 -9.56 -15.39 2.53
CA SER A 447 -10.52 -16.47 2.27
C SER A 447 -9.91 -17.57 1.40
N THR A 448 -9.04 -17.19 0.46
CA THR A 448 -8.30 -18.13 -0.38
C THR A 448 -7.33 -19.00 0.43
N PHE A 449 -6.67 -18.44 1.46
CA PHE A 449 -5.78 -19.21 2.33
C PHE A 449 -6.54 -20.36 3.04
N ALA A 450 -7.74 -20.11 3.57
CA ALA A 450 -8.56 -21.13 4.20
C ALA A 450 -9.11 -22.15 3.19
N ALA A 451 -9.54 -21.68 2.01
CA ALA A 451 -10.03 -22.54 0.93
C ALA A 451 -8.94 -23.48 0.43
N MET A 452 -7.71 -22.99 0.25
CA MET A 452 -6.58 -23.81 -0.19
C MET A 452 -6.17 -24.85 0.84
N ARG A 453 -6.25 -24.52 2.14
CA ARG A 453 -6.04 -25.53 3.21
C ARG A 453 -7.02 -26.68 3.09
N ALA A 454 -8.30 -26.40 2.87
CA ALA A 454 -9.32 -27.41 2.69
C ALA A 454 -9.14 -28.23 1.40
N ASP A 455 -8.77 -27.58 0.28
CA ASP A 455 -8.48 -28.23 -0.99
C ASP A 455 -7.31 -29.23 -0.87
N TYR A 456 -6.18 -28.80 -0.30
CA TYR A 456 -5.03 -29.70 -0.10
C TYR A 456 -5.33 -30.84 0.88
N ALA A 457 -6.07 -30.58 1.95
CA ALA A 457 -6.48 -31.64 2.88
C ALA A 457 -7.35 -32.69 2.17
N GLY A 458 -8.29 -32.27 1.34
CA GLY A 458 -9.13 -33.18 0.55
C GLY A 458 -8.36 -33.98 -0.50
N ARG A 459 -7.46 -33.32 -1.23
CA ARG A 459 -6.68 -33.96 -2.31
C ARG A 459 -5.67 -34.97 -1.77
N LEU A 460 -4.96 -34.66 -0.67
CA LEU A 460 -4.03 -35.59 -0.02
C LEU A 460 -4.79 -36.77 0.56
N ALA A 461 -5.94 -36.56 1.21
CA ALA A 461 -6.77 -37.66 1.71
C ALA A 461 -7.26 -38.60 0.58
N ALA A 462 -7.56 -38.06 -0.60
CA ALA A 462 -7.93 -38.86 -1.78
C ALA A 462 -6.73 -39.68 -2.34
N ALA A 463 -5.48 -39.27 -2.03
CA ALA A 463 -4.25 -39.97 -2.40
C ALA A 463 -3.68 -40.87 -1.29
N ASP A 464 -4.49 -41.23 -0.27
CA ASP A 464 -4.09 -41.98 0.91
C ASP A 464 -2.94 -41.34 1.72
N ASP A 465 -2.77 -40.01 1.61
CA ASP A 465 -1.82 -39.23 2.41
C ASP A 465 -2.61 -38.19 3.26
N ARG A 466 -1.92 -37.52 4.17
CA ARG A 466 -2.55 -36.55 5.06
C ARG A 466 -1.84 -35.21 5.05
N LEU A 467 -2.62 -34.14 5.18
CA LEU A 467 -2.11 -32.82 5.51
C LEU A 467 -2.06 -32.67 7.03
N ALA A 468 -0.87 -32.59 7.61
CA ALA A 468 -0.72 -32.25 9.03
C ALA A 468 -1.07 -30.78 9.22
N GLN A 469 -2.13 -30.49 9.97
CA GLN A 469 -2.54 -29.15 10.33
C GLN A 469 -2.04 -28.84 11.74
N MET A 470 -1.12 -27.88 11.85
CA MET A 470 -0.46 -27.57 13.11
C MET A 470 -0.57 -26.09 13.43
N THR A 471 -0.53 -25.76 14.72
CA THR A 471 -0.53 -24.37 15.21
C THR A 471 0.62 -24.15 16.17
N LEU A 472 1.37 -23.04 15.97
CA LEU A 472 2.39 -22.57 16.89
C LEU A 472 1.84 -21.39 17.70
N GLU A 473 1.59 -21.62 19.00
CA GLU A 473 0.98 -20.65 19.91
C GLU A 473 2.05 -19.80 20.67
N HIS A 474 3.25 -20.36 20.86
CA HIS A 474 4.31 -19.71 21.62
C HIS A 474 5.02 -18.63 20.81
N SER A 475 5.12 -17.43 21.38
CA SER A 475 5.92 -16.33 20.86
C SER A 475 7.31 -16.32 21.50
N PHE A 476 8.36 -16.38 20.69
CA PHE A 476 9.76 -16.23 21.13
C PHE A 476 10.21 -14.77 21.17
N ARG A 477 9.32 -13.85 20.77
CA ARG A 477 9.60 -12.42 20.62
C ARG A 477 9.18 -11.61 21.84
N SER A 478 7.90 -11.62 22.14
CA SER A 478 7.28 -10.65 23.05
C SER A 478 7.10 -11.22 24.46
N SER A 479 7.15 -10.33 25.46
CA SER A 479 6.81 -10.65 26.84
C SER A 479 5.32 -10.97 27.00
N GLN A 480 4.94 -11.70 28.05
CA GLN A 480 3.56 -12.08 28.30
C GLN A 480 2.67 -10.84 28.52
N THR A 481 3.18 -9.79 29.16
CA THR A 481 2.45 -8.53 29.34
C THR A 481 1.98 -7.90 28.03
N ILE A 482 2.84 -7.93 26.99
CA ILE A 482 2.47 -7.42 25.65
C ILE A 482 1.46 -8.35 24.98
N LEU A 483 1.65 -9.66 25.11
CA LEU A 483 0.75 -10.65 24.50
C LEU A 483 -0.63 -10.61 25.14
N ASP A 484 -0.71 -10.46 26.45
CA ASP A 484 -1.97 -10.29 27.18
C ASP A 484 -2.73 -9.03 26.75
N LEU A 485 -1.99 -7.93 26.50
CA LEU A 485 -2.58 -6.74 25.93
C LEU A 485 -3.16 -7.01 24.53
N VAL A 486 -2.40 -7.69 23.65
CA VAL A 486 -2.87 -8.04 22.30
C VAL A 486 -4.15 -8.85 22.39
N ASP A 487 -4.19 -9.85 23.26
CA ASP A 487 -5.36 -10.71 23.43
C ASP A 487 -6.58 -9.96 23.97
N ARG A 488 -6.38 -8.90 24.77
CA ARG A 488 -7.46 -8.11 25.38
C ARG A 488 -7.84 -6.84 24.63
N SER A 489 -7.02 -6.38 23.69
CA SER A 489 -7.30 -5.18 22.88
C SER A 489 -8.36 -5.42 21.78
N LEU A 490 -8.75 -6.66 21.54
CA LEU A 490 -9.77 -7.05 20.59
C LEU A 490 -10.97 -7.65 21.32
N ASP A 491 -12.15 -7.13 21.06
CA ASP A 491 -13.41 -7.69 21.53
C ASP A 491 -13.75 -9.01 20.81
N GLU A 492 -14.71 -9.77 21.32
CA GLU A 492 -15.08 -11.08 20.75
C GLU A 492 -15.45 -11.02 19.27
N PRO A 493 -16.25 -10.04 18.78
CA PRO A 493 -16.53 -9.91 17.36
C PRO A 493 -15.28 -9.64 16.51
N ALA A 494 -14.32 -8.87 17.01
CA ALA A 494 -13.07 -8.60 16.32
C ALA A 494 -12.15 -9.83 16.29
N ARG A 495 -12.08 -10.59 17.41
CA ARG A 495 -11.31 -11.85 17.46
C ARG A 495 -11.85 -12.89 16.49
N ALA A 496 -13.17 -13.07 16.43
CA ALA A 496 -13.80 -14.01 15.50
C ALA A 496 -13.45 -13.69 14.02
N GLN A 497 -13.19 -12.41 13.71
CA GLN A 497 -12.77 -11.98 12.38
C GLN A 497 -11.28 -12.19 12.09
N MET A 498 -10.47 -12.45 13.14
CA MET A 498 -9.01 -12.61 13.05
C MET A 498 -8.58 -14.07 12.83
N GLY A 499 -9.49 -15.04 12.98
CA GLY A 499 -9.21 -16.46 12.85
C GLY A 499 -8.78 -17.13 14.17
N ASP A 500 -9.11 -18.42 14.34
CA ASP A 500 -8.80 -19.24 15.51
C ASP A 500 -7.45 -19.98 15.36
N PRO A 501 -6.76 -20.26 16.49
CA PRO A 501 -6.98 -19.74 17.83
C PRO A 501 -6.41 -18.34 18.05
N PHE A 502 -7.10 -17.50 18.83
CA PHE A 502 -6.62 -16.17 19.21
C PHE A 502 -6.09 -16.20 20.65
N ARG A 503 -5.00 -16.91 20.86
CA ARG A 503 -4.28 -17.00 22.14
C ARG A 503 -2.78 -16.96 21.90
N HIS A 504 -2.09 -16.18 22.73
CA HIS A 504 -0.65 -16.02 22.64
C HIS A 504 0.01 -16.40 23.97
N ILE A 505 1.09 -17.16 23.89
CA ILE A 505 1.86 -17.62 25.05
C ILE A 505 3.31 -17.15 24.85
N ALA A 506 3.88 -16.45 25.84
CA ALA A 506 5.29 -16.11 25.79
C ALA A 506 6.14 -17.37 26.03
N PHE A 507 7.13 -17.61 25.16
CA PHE A 507 8.12 -18.63 25.41
C PHE A 507 9.06 -18.24 26.57
N ARG A 508 9.36 -16.93 26.64
CA ARG A 508 10.16 -16.34 27.74
C ARG A 508 9.22 -15.82 28.81
N ASP A 509 8.64 -16.74 29.59
CA ASP A 509 7.66 -16.45 30.63
C ASP A 509 8.14 -15.46 31.71
N ARG A 510 9.47 -15.39 31.94
CA ARG A 510 10.10 -14.50 32.92
C ARG A 510 10.58 -13.17 32.34
N MET A 511 10.41 -12.92 31.04
CA MET A 511 10.80 -11.63 30.46
C MET A 511 9.77 -10.56 30.85
N PRO A 512 10.14 -9.57 31.67
CA PRO A 512 9.18 -8.54 32.09
C PRO A 512 8.76 -7.69 30.89
N GLY A 513 7.53 -7.19 30.95
CA GLY A 513 6.97 -6.31 29.96
C GLY A 513 6.41 -5.01 30.55
N ARG A 514 6.39 -3.98 29.71
CA ARG A 514 5.82 -2.66 30.06
C ARG A 514 5.06 -2.09 28.88
N VAL A 515 3.88 -1.57 29.18
CA VAL A 515 3.06 -0.82 28.23
C VAL A 515 2.66 0.51 28.84
N GLU A 516 2.84 1.58 28.11
CA GLU A 516 2.43 2.93 28.48
C GLU A 516 1.40 3.43 27.45
N LEU A 517 0.30 3.97 27.93
CA LEU A 517 -0.67 4.70 27.14
C LEU A 517 -0.64 6.16 27.58
N TRP A 518 -0.16 7.04 26.72
CA TRP A 518 -0.09 8.46 27.02
C TRP A 518 -1.46 9.12 26.83
N PRO A 519 -1.75 10.20 27.60
CA PRO A 519 -2.97 10.96 27.37
C PRO A 519 -3.00 11.49 25.93
N PRO A 520 -4.19 11.49 25.26
CA PRO A 520 -4.28 11.94 23.89
C PRO A 520 -4.12 13.46 23.80
N ILE A 521 -3.39 13.93 22.80
CA ILE A 521 -3.24 15.35 22.53
C ILE A 521 -4.40 15.79 21.63
N LEU A 522 -5.42 16.38 22.23
CA LEU A 522 -6.60 16.85 21.50
C LEU A 522 -6.33 18.19 20.77
N PRO A 523 -7.04 18.47 19.66
CA PRO A 523 -6.99 19.77 19.01
C PRO A 523 -7.43 20.86 19.97
N GLY A 524 -6.62 21.90 20.14
CA GLY A 524 -7.05 23.13 20.80
C GLY A 524 -8.03 23.93 19.90
N GLU A 525 -8.58 25.02 20.42
CA GLU A 525 -9.30 25.97 19.57
C GLU A 525 -8.31 26.53 18.52
N SER A 526 -8.53 26.19 17.26
CA SER A 526 -7.74 26.71 16.14
C SER A 526 -7.90 28.22 16.07
N ALA A 527 -6.83 28.95 16.30
CA ALA A 527 -6.80 30.36 15.93
C ALA A 527 -7.08 30.45 14.41
N LYS A 528 -8.24 31.00 14.07
CA LYS A 528 -8.53 31.28 12.65
C LYS A 528 -7.51 32.31 12.17
N PRO A 529 -6.98 32.19 10.95
CA PRO A 529 -6.13 33.24 10.38
C PRO A 529 -6.89 34.56 10.48
N GLU A 530 -6.28 35.56 11.11
CA GLU A 530 -6.91 36.86 11.31
C GLU A 530 -7.00 37.66 10.01
N ASN A 531 -6.07 37.38 9.09
CA ASN A 531 -5.96 38.06 7.81
C ASN A 531 -5.93 37.07 6.64
N TRP A 532 -6.41 37.48 5.48
CA TRP A 532 -6.44 36.69 4.25
C TRP A 532 -5.04 36.31 3.69
N TYR A 533 -4.00 37.07 4.11
CA TYR A 533 -2.60 36.83 3.73
C TYR A 533 -1.82 36.00 4.75
N ASP A 534 -2.46 35.62 5.85
CA ASP A 534 -1.81 34.73 6.81
C ASP A 534 -1.64 33.36 6.17
N PRO A 535 -0.44 32.76 6.23
CA PRO A 535 -0.20 31.46 5.60
C PRO A 535 -1.09 30.40 6.25
N VAL A 536 -2.03 29.85 5.50
CA VAL A 536 -2.95 28.80 5.97
C VAL A 536 -2.27 27.44 6.17
N ASP A 537 -1.09 27.24 5.58
CA ASP A 537 -0.37 25.95 5.54
C ASP A 537 0.75 25.83 6.58
N LEU A 538 0.98 26.84 7.41
CA LEU A 538 1.95 26.75 8.50
C LEU A 538 1.40 25.88 9.62
N VAL A 539 2.02 24.70 9.80
CA VAL A 539 1.77 23.85 10.98
C VAL A 539 2.16 24.67 12.23
N SER A 540 1.15 25.11 12.97
CA SER A 540 1.38 25.83 14.22
C SER A 540 2.19 24.98 15.20
N ALA A 541 3.04 25.60 15.99
CA ALA A 541 3.73 24.90 17.09
C ALA A 541 2.76 24.27 18.09
N GLU A 542 1.51 24.74 18.14
CA GLU A 542 0.42 24.22 18.97
C GLU A 542 -0.39 23.12 18.28
N ASP A 543 -0.08 22.79 17.02
CA ASP A 543 -0.73 21.68 16.32
C ASP A 543 -0.52 20.38 17.10
N PRO A 544 -1.59 19.60 17.35
CA PRO A 544 -1.51 18.33 18.10
C PRO A 544 -0.46 17.37 17.56
N VAL A 545 -0.31 17.31 16.23
CA VAL A 545 0.65 16.43 15.55
C VAL A 545 2.08 16.87 15.84
N ALA A 546 2.36 18.18 15.75
CA ALA A 546 3.67 18.74 16.05
C ALA A 546 4.03 18.62 17.54
N ARG A 547 3.03 18.80 18.44
CA ARG A 547 3.20 18.60 19.89
C ARG A 547 3.57 17.15 20.21
N LEU A 548 2.80 16.19 19.66
CA LEU A 548 3.07 14.77 19.87
C LEU A 548 4.45 14.37 19.35
N ALA A 549 4.83 14.83 18.17
CA ALA A 549 6.15 14.54 17.59
C ALA A 549 7.29 15.01 18.50
N ARG A 550 7.17 16.23 19.07
CA ARG A 550 8.15 16.76 20.03
C ARG A 550 8.18 15.98 21.34
N GLU A 551 7.03 15.56 21.83
CA GLU A 551 6.94 14.77 23.06
C GLU A 551 7.60 13.39 22.90
N VAL A 552 7.33 12.71 21.79
CA VAL A 552 7.98 11.44 21.42
C VAL A 552 9.50 11.61 21.36
N ALA A 553 10.00 12.64 20.65
CA ALA A 553 11.44 12.87 20.51
C ALA A 553 12.12 13.17 21.87
N ARG A 554 11.52 14.05 22.70
CA ARG A 554 12.03 14.36 24.04
C ARG A 554 12.03 13.14 24.95
N ARG A 555 10.97 12.32 24.90
CA ARG A 555 10.92 11.09 25.70
C ARG A 555 12.01 10.11 25.32
N ILE A 556 12.27 9.91 24.03
CA ILE A 556 13.37 9.06 23.57
C ILE A 556 14.70 9.63 24.06
N ARG A 557 14.93 10.94 23.94
CA ARG A 557 16.13 11.61 24.43
C ARG A 557 16.32 11.38 25.93
N ALA A 558 15.26 11.63 26.71
CA ALA A 558 15.29 11.43 28.15
C ALA A 558 15.61 9.98 28.54
N LEU A 559 14.98 8.99 27.88
CA LEU A 559 15.24 7.58 28.13
C LEU A 559 16.70 7.18 27.86
N LEU A 560 17.30 7.74 26.81
CA LEU A 560 18.71 7.48 26.49
C LEU A 560 19.64 8.16 27.50
N ASP A 561 19.36 9.39 27.91
CA ASP A 561 20.16 10.16 28.87
C ASP A 561 20.06 9.62 30.29
N GLU A 562 18.88 9.15 30.71
CA GLU A 562 18.63 8.48 31.99
C GLU A 562 19.26 7.07 32.06
N GLY A 563 19.73 6.54 30.92
CA GLY A 563 20.24 5.18 30.84
C GLY A 563 19.17 4.14 31.11
N ALA A 564 17.95 4.37 30.65
CA ALA A 564 16.84 3.42 30.78
C ALA A 564 17.27 2.01 30.36
N ARG A 565 16.79 1.00 31.08
CA ARG A 565 17.21 -0.39 30.84
C ARG A 565 16.10 -1.20 30.19
N ILE A 566 16.51 -2.11 29.31
CA ILE A 566 15.63 -3.08 28.68
C ILE A 566 16.01 -4.50 29.12
N PRO A 567 15.02 -5.40 29.31
CA PRO A 567 15.28 -6.78 29.65
C PRO A 567 15.93 -7.52 28.49
N THR A 568 16.83 -8.45 28.84
CA THR A 568 17.47 -9.39 27.92
C THR A 568 17.37 -10.81 28.50
N PRO A 569 17.63 -11.87 27.72
CA PRO A 569 17.60 -13.23 28.26
C PRO A 569 18.54 -13.45 29.46
N ASP A 570 19.64 -12.71 29.52
CA ASP A 570 20.69 -12.84 30.55
C ASP A 570 20.64 -11.73 31.63
N GLY A 571 19.55 -10.96 31.68
CA GLY A 571 19.37 -9.87 32.66
C GLY A 571 18.80 -8.59 32.05
N SER A 572 19.52 -7.47 32.16
CA SER A 572 19.09 -6.20 31.54
C SER A 572 20.30 -5.40 31.04
N ARG A 573 20.11 -4.61 29.98
CA ARG A 573 21.14 -3.71 29.44
C ARG A 573 20.59 -2.31 29.21
N PRO A 574 21.46 -1.29 29.09
CA PRO A 574 21.01 0.04 28.70
C PRO A 574 20.31 0.04 27.35
N LEU A 575 19.33 0.94 27.21
CA LEU A 575 18.63 1.22 25.97
C LEU A 575 19.56 2.00 25.02
N HIS A 576 19.61 1.58 23.76
CA HIS A 576 20.31 2.29 22.70
C HIS A 576 19.32 2.82 21.65
N ALA A 577 19.73 3.82 20.88
CA ALA A 577 18.87 4.37 19.82
C ALA A 577 18.37 3.31 18.82
N GLY A 578 19.19 2.32 18.48
CA GLY A 578 18.82 1.21 17.59
C GLY A 578 17.78 0.25 18.16
N ASP A 579 17.47 0.32 19.45
CA ASP A 579 16.42 -0.47 20.09
C ASP A 579 15.04 0.14 19.92
N VAL A 580 14.97 1.40 19.48
CA VAL A 580 13.73 2.17 19.36
C VAL A 580 13.17 2.07 17.93
N LEU A 581 11.91 1.66 17.85
CA LEU A 581 11.15 1.58 16.61
C LEU A 581 9.86 2.37 16.72
N ILE A 582 9.71 3.41 15.90
CA ILE A 582 8.50 4.23 15.84
C ILE A 582 7.67 3.77 14.64
N LEU A 583 6.41 3.40 14.88
CA LEU A 583 5.53 2.88 13.86
C LEU A 583 4.32 3.78 13.63
N VAL A 584 4.12 4.19 12.40
CA VAL A 584 2.94 4.93 11.96
C VAL A 584 2.10 4.07 11.00
N ARG A 585 0.79 4.31 10.95
CA ARG A 585 -0.09 3.59 9.98
C ARG A 585 0.21 4.00 8.54
N ARG A 586 0.56 5.27 8.34
CA ARG A 586 0.84 5.85 7.02
C ARG A 586 1.87 6.98 7.11
N ARG A 587 2.44 7.36 5.97
CA ARG A 587 3.27 8.56 5.84
C ARG A 587 2.39 9.80 5.81
N SER A 588 1.93 10.22 6.97
CA SER A 588 1.16 11.44 7.21
C SER A 588 2.09 12.59 7.64
N PRO A 589 1.59 13.82 7.82
CA PRO A 589 2.38 14.90 8.43
C PRO A 589 3.05 14.49 9.75
N LEU A 590 2.42 13.63 10.56
CA LEU A 590 3.01 13.10 11.80
C LEU A 590 4.36 12.40 11.55
N PHE A 591 4.47 11.64 10.47
CA PHE A 591 5.73 10.95 10.11
C PHE A 591 6.88 11.94 9.90
N SER A 592 6.65 12.98 9.11
CA SER A 592 7.65 14.02 8.83
C SER A 592 7.98 14.84 10.09
N GLU A 593 6.97 15.16 10.91
CA GLU A 593 7.15 15.89 12.16
C GLU A 593 7.97 15.11 13.19
N ILE A 594 7.77 13.79 13.30
CA ILE A 594 8.57 12.93 14.17
C ILE A 594 10.05 12.95 13.74
N ILE A 595 10.33 12.81 12.46
CA ILE A 595 11.70 12.87 11.94
C ILE A 595 12.32 14.24 12.27
N ARG A 596 11.57 15.33 12.00
CA ARG A 596 12.02 16.69 12.31
C ARG A 596 12.31 16.91 13.81
N ALA A 597 11.39 16.43 14.66
CA ALA A 597 11.55 16.56 16.12
C ALA A 597 12.73 15.73 16.64
N CYS A 598 12.92 14.50 16.15
CA CYS A 598 14.07 13.67 16.51
C CYS A 598 15.39 14.33 16.12
N LYS A 599 15.47 14.96 14.94
CA LYS A 599 16.65 15.72 14.50
C LYS A 599 16.90 16.94 15.39
N ALA A 600 15.85 17.67 15.79
CA ALA A 600 15.95 18.81 16.68
C ALA A 600 16.53 18.40 18.05
N GLU A 601 16.15 17.21 18.56
CA GLU A 601 16.69 16.62 19.79
C GLU A 601 18.04 15.91 19.58
N ARG A 602 18.66 16.02 18.38
CA ARG A 602 19.94 15.39 18.02
C ARG A 602 19.95 13.87 18.22
N LEU A 603 18.80 13.22 18.02
CA LEU A 603 18.74 11.77 18.04
C LEU A 603 19.32 11.21 16.74
N PRO A 604 20.15 10.17 16.79
CA PRO A 604 20.55 9.45 15.59
C PRO A 604 19.32 8.72 15.03
N ILE A 605 18.80 9.21 13.92
CA ILE A 605 17.59 8.69 13.30
C ILE A 605 17.92 8.20 11.88
N ALA A 606 17.48 7.00 11.54
CA ALA A 606 17.43 6.59 10.15
C ALA A 606 16.39 7.44 9.43
N GLY A 607 16.77 8.08 8.36
CA GLY A 607 15.84 8.82 7.50
C GLY A 607 14.64 7.96 7.06
N ALA A 608 13.69 8.54 6.34
CA ALA A 608 12.55 7.80 5.82
C ALA A 608 13.02 6.53 5.09
N ASP A 609 12.42 5.39 5.38
CA ASP A 609 12.73 4.08 4.77
C ASP A 609 12.56 4.07 3.23
N ARG A 610 11.82 5.05 2.71
CA ARG A 610 11.66 5.33 1.29
C ARG A 610 11.76 6.83 1.04
N LEU A 611 12.53 7.16 0.04
CA LEU A 611 12.74 8.50 -0.46
C LEU A 611 11.78 8.75 -1.63
N LYS A 612 10.99 9.80 -1.56
CA LYS A 612 10.31 10.33 -2.75
C LYS A 612 11.31 11.20 -3.49
N LEU A 613 11.87 10.65 -4.56
CA LEU A 613 12.98 11.32 -5.28
C LEU A 613 12.63 12.73 -5.73
N GLY A 614 11.45 12.93 -6.32
CA GLY A 614 10.96 14.22 -6.76
C GLY A 614 10.66 15.25 -5.64
N ALA A 615 10.58 14.80 -4.37
CA ALA A 615 10.38 15.69 -3.22
C ALA A 615 11.70 16.14 -2.57
N GLU A 616 12.81 15.48 -2.88
CA GLU A 616 14.12 15.82 -2.34
C GLU A 616 14.64 17.12 -2.94
N LEU A 617 15.01 18.05 -2.07
CA LEU A 617 15.42 19.40 -2.51
C LEU A 617 16.64 19.37 -3.43
N ALA A 618 17.64 18.53 -3.14
CA ALA A 618 18.82 18.36 -4.00
C ALA A 618 18.45 17.89 -5.42
N VAL A 619 17.47 16.99 -5.51
CA VAL A 619 16.98 16.47 -6.80
C VAL A 619 16.20 17.52 -7.56
N ARG A 620 15.37 18.29 -6.86
CA ARG A 620 14.63 19.42 -7.46
C ARG A 620 15.59 20.49 -7.98
N ASP A 621 16.58 20.86 -7.18
CA ASP A 621 17.59 21.84 -7.57
C ASP A 621 18.37 21.42 -8.83
N LEU A 622 18.75 20.14 -8.90
CA LEU A 622 19.40 19.56 -10.09
C LEU A 622 18.43 19.46 -11.28
N GLY A 623 17.17 19.12 -11.02
CA GLY A 623 16.11 19.09 -12.04
C GLY A 623 15.87 20.48 -12.65
N SER A 624 15.78 21.53 -11.82
CA SER A 624 15.62 22.92 -12.26
C SER A 624 16.84 23.38 -13.07
N LEU A 625 18.07 22.99 -12.65
CA LEU A 625 19.26 23.25 -13.45
C LEU A 625 19.18 22.62 -14.84
N VAL A 626 18.82 21.33 -14.93
CA VAL A 626 18.68 20.63 -16.22
C VAL A 626 17.56 21.24 -17.06
N ALA A 627 16.42 21.62 -16.45
CA ALA A 627 15.30 22.27 -17.14
C ALA A 627 15.73 23.60 -17.79
N PHE A 628 16.44 24.44 -17.05
CA PHE A 628 17.03 25.67 -17.61
C PHE A 628 18.05 25.39 -18.74
N LEU A 629 18.87 24.36 -18.58
CA LEU A 629 19.88 24.03 -19.60
C LEU A 629 19.21 23.60 -20.92
N VAL A 630 18.06 22.90 -20.84
CA VAL A 630 17.25 22.50 -22.00
C VAL A 630 16.45 23.66 -22.57
N THR A 631 15.88 24.52 -21.71
CA THR A 631 15.00 25.62 -22.11
C THR A 631 15.51 26.90 -21.44
N PRO A 632 16.46 27.63 -22.09
CA PRO A 632 17.09 28.83 -21.50
C PRO A 632 16.11 29.98 -21.22
N GLU A 633 14.96 29.96 -21.84
CA GLU A 633 13.86 30.90 -21.66
C GLU A 633 13.02 30.63 -20.42
N ASP A 634 13.25 29.51 -19.72
CA ASP A 634 12.56 29.15 -18.47
C ASP A 634 13.16 29.94 -17.30
N ASP A 635 12.59 31.11 -17.07
CA ASP A 635 13.01 32.05 -16.01
C ASP A 635 12.83 31.43 -14.62
N LEU A 636 11.80 30.58 -14.41
CA LEU A 636 11.55 29.96 -13.11
C LEU A 636 12.61 28.90 -12.81
N ALA A 637 12.88 28.02 -13.76
CA ALA A 637 13.91 26.99 -13.59
C ALA A 637 15.29 27.61 -13.33
N LEU A 638 15.64 28.71 -14.05
CA LEU A 638 16.86 29.42 -13.78
C LEU A 638 16.89 30.08 -12.40
N ALA A 639 15.79 30.71 -11.97
CA ALA A 639 15.68 31.32 -10.65
C ALA A 639 15.86 30.30 -9.53
N GLU A 640 15.20 29.13 -9.64
CA GLU A 640 15.33 28.03 -8.69
C GLU A 640 16.77 27.50 -8.63
N ALA A 641 17.40 27.27 -9.79
CA ALA A 641 18.80 26.86 -9.88
C ALA A 641 19.72 27.86 -9.21
N LEU A 642 19.56 29.16 -9.51
CA LEU A 642 20.40 30.26 -8.95
C LEU A 642 20.24 30.36 -7.41
N ARG A 643 19.04 30.14 -6.89
CA ARG A 643 18.74 30.10 -5.43
C ARG A 643 19.28 28.88 -4.75
N SER A 644 19.42 27.77 -5.47
CA SER A 644 19.93 26.51 -4.93
C SER A 644 21.33 26.62 -4.35
N PRO A 645 21.78 25.69 -3.52
CA PRO A 645 23.16 25.62 -3.04
C PRO A 645 24.21 25.53 -4.14
N LEU A 646 23.84 25.16 -5.35
CA LEU A 646 24.75 25.10 -6.51
C LEU A 646 25.37 26.45 -6.83
N PHE A 647 24.57 27.52 -6.72
CA PHE A 647 24.99 28.90 -7.03
C PHE A 647 24.88 29.86 -5.84
N ALA A 648 23.95 29.59 -4.91
CA ALA A 648 23.77 30.29 -3.63
C ALA A 648 23.51 31.81 -3.74
N LEU A 649 22.81 32.25 -4.79
CA LEU A 649 22.36 33.64 -4.87
C LEU A 649 21.36 33.97 -3.78
N SER A 650 21.40 35.17 -3.22
CA SER A 650 20.41 35.64 -2.26
C SER A 650 19.09 36.06 -2.95
N GLU A 651 18.01 36.22 -2.16
CA GLU A 651 16.75 36.78 -2.68
C GLU A 651 16.98 38.20 -3.24
N GLY A 652 17.88 39.00 -2.60
CA GLY A 652 18.26 40.34 -3.08
C GLY A 652 18.96 40.31 -4.43
N ASP A 653 19.92 39.39 -4.62
CA ASP A 653 20.60 39.21 -5.89
C ASP A 653 19.65 38.85 -7.02
N LEU A 654 18.72 37.92 -6.72
CA LEU A 654 17.71 37.48 -7.67
C LEU A 654 16.70 38.59 -8.00
N PHE A 655 16.32 39.38 -7.00
CA PHE A 655 15.45 40.56 -7.18
C PHE A 655 16.13 41.58 -8.09
N ASP A 656 17.39 41.88 -7.83
CA ASP A 656 18.19 42.83 -8.65
C ASP A 656 18.33 42.38 -10.12
N LEU A 657 18.39 41.06 -10.35
CA LEU A 657 18.41 40.48 -11.70
C LEU A 657 17.02 40.51 -12.35
N ALA A 658 15.96 40.25 -11.59
CA ALA A 658 14.61 40.02 -12.11
C ALA A 658 13.81 41.31 -12.32
N GLN A 659 13.97 42.28 -11.40
CA GLN A 659 13.14 43.50 -11.43
C GLN A 659 13.44 44.38 -12.62
N GLY A 660 12.42 44.74 -13.43
CA GLY A 660 12.51 45.70 -14.52
C GLY A 660 13.38 45.25 -15.70
N ARG A 661 13.77 43.98 -15.77
CA ARG A 661 14.57 43.44 -16.87
C ARG A 661 13.85 43.50 -18.22
N PRO A 662 14.50 43.86 -19.30
CA PRO A 662 14.00 43.57 -20.64
C PRO A 662 14.45 42.14 -21.03
N GLY A 663 13.55 41.28 -21.45
CA GLY A 663 13.88 39.92 -21.86
C GLY A 663 13.93 38.91 -20.72
N THR A 664 14.63 37.80 -20.94
CA THR A 664 14.72 36.69 -20.03
C THR A 664 15.62 36.93 -18.82
N LEU A 665 15.47 36.14 -17.77
CA LEU A 665 16.39 36.20 -16.62
C LEU A 665 17.82 35.83 -17.03
N TRP A 666 17.99 34.98 -18.03
CA TRP A 666 19.27 34.63 -18.60
C TRP A 666 19.96 35.83 -19.27
N ASP A 667 19.21 36.61 -20.05
CA ASP A 667 19.73 37.85 -20.65
C ASP A 667 20.19 38.88 -19.59
N ALA A 668 19.40 38.98 -18.51
CA ALA A 668 19.74 39.87 -17.39
C ALA A 668 21.02 39.40 -16.66
N LEU A 669 21.18 38.07 -16.48
CA LEU A 669 22.39 37.51 -15.89
C LEU A 669 23.62 37.73 -16.76
N LEU A 670 23.50 37.57 -18.09
CA LEU A 670 24.56 37.88 -19.07
C LEU A 670 24.95 39.36 -19.03
N ALA A 671 23.98 40.26 -18.94
CA ALA A 671 24.23 41.70 -18.85
C ALA A 671 24.98 42.09 -17.56
N GLN A 672 24.91 41.27 -16.50
CA GLN A 672 25.59 41.48 -15.22
C GLN A 672 26.79 40.51 -15.02
N ALA A 673 27.47 40.12 -16.10
CA ALA A 673 28.56 39.14 -16.08
C ALA A 673 29.65 39.43 -15.06
N ASP A 674 30.01 40.70 -14.90
CA ASP A 674 31.06 41.14 -13.96
C ASP A 674 30.68 40.90 -12.47
N ARG A 675 29.37 40.87 -12.17
CA ARG A 675 28.86 40.58 -10.80
C ARG A 675 28.80 39.10 -10.50
N HIS A 676 28.56 38.28 -11.50
CA HIS A 676 28.32 36.84 -11.35
C HIS A 676 29.27 35.96 -12.21
N PRO A 677 30.59 36.22 -12.25
CA PRO A 677 31.50 35.54 -13.18
C PRO A 677 31.58 34.01 -12.96
N ARG A 678 31.53 33.59 -11.69
CA ARG A 678 31.56 32.16 -11.33
C ARG A 678 30.29 31.42 -11.77
N VAL A 679 29.14 32.05 -11.60
CA VAL A 679 27.83 31.47 -12.00
C VAL A 679 27.82 31.27 -13.50
N LEU A 680 28.20 32.30 -14.26
CA LEU A 680 28.25 32.26 -15.71
C LEU A 680 29.27 31.25 -16.24
N ALA A 681 30.44 31.13 -15.62
CA ALA A 681 31.41 30.11 -16.01
C ALA A 681 30.86 28.68 -15.92
N VAL A 682 30.11 28.37 -14.84
CA VAL A 682 29.49 27.07 -14.67
C VAL A 682 28.35 26.86 -15.68
N LEU A 683 27.46 27.85 -15.81
CA LEU A 683 26.30 27.72 -16.70
C LEU A 683 26.72 27.65 -18.19
N HIS A 684 27.74 28.39 -18.59
CA HIS A 684 28.29 28.32 -19.95
C HIS A 684 28.95 26.98 -20.25
N ASP A 685 29.69 26.40 -19.28
CA ASP A 685 30.31 25.10 -19.47
C ASP A 685 29.23 24.01 -19.61
N LEU A 686 28.21 24.02 -18.75
CA LEU A 686 27.12 23.03 -18.80
C LEU A 686 26.27 23.19 -20.07
N ARG A 687 25.93 24.46 -20.46
CA ARG A 687 25.17 24.71 -21.69
C ARG A 687 25.88 24.26 -22.95
N ALA A 688 27.20 24.44 -23.00
CA ALA A 688 27.99 23.98 -24.14
C ALA A 688 28.02 22.46 -24.30
N GLN A 689 27.55 21.73 -23.28
CA GLN A 689 27.54 20.27 -23.26
C GLN A 689 26.15 19.65 -23.40
N THR A 690 25.07 20.44 -23.38
CA THR A 690 23.67 19.92 -23.41
C THR A 690 23.37 19.07 -24.64
N ASP A 691 23.94 19.36 -25.80
CA ASP A 691 23.72 18.63 -27.03
C ASP A 691 24.63 17.39 -27.18
N PHE A 692 25.60 17.21 -26.30
CA PHE A 692 26.65 16.19 -26.42
C PHE A 692 26.62 15.17 -25.29
N LEU A 693 26.35 15.62 -24.07
CA LEU A 693 26.31 14.72 -22.90
C LEU A 693 24.94 14.12 -22.68
N ARG A 694 24.95 12.88 -22.23
CA ARG A 694 23.74 12.17 -21.75
C ARG A 694 23.32 12.72 -20.38
N PRO A 695 22.09 12.43 -19.94
CA PRO A 695 21.60 12.90 -18.64
C PRO A 695 22.53 12.60 -17.46
N PHE A 696 23.01 11.36 -17.35
CA PHE A 696 23.96 10.96 -16.30
C PHE A 696 25.23 11.78 -16.35
N ASP A 697 25.86 11.89 -17.52
CA ASP A 697 27.14 12.57 -17.66
C ASP A 697 27.02 14.08 -17.40
N LEU A 698 25.91 14.72 -17.79
CA LEU A 698 25.68 16.14 -17.55
C LEU A 698 25.43 16.43 -16.05
N VAL A 699 24.61 15.62 -15.38
CA VAL A 699 24.36 15.77 -13.94
C VAL A 699 25.64 15.48 -13.15
N GLU A 700 26.37 14.41 -13.49
CA GLU A 700 27.64 14.08 -12.86
C GLU A 700 28.70 15.19 -13.05
N ARG A 701 28.72 15.82 -14.24
CA ARG A 701 29.60 16.98 -14.50
C ARG A 701 29.27 18.16 -13.57
N ALA A 702 27.98 18.45 -13.35
CA ALA A 702 27.56 19.50 -12.43
C ALA A 702 27.93 19.17 -10.98
N LEU A 703 27.79 17.91 -10.59
CA LEU A 703 28.09 17.44 -9.24
C LEU A 703 29.59 17.38 -8.92
N THR A 704 30.40 16.90 -9.86
CA THR A 704 31.83 16.62 -9.63
C THR A 704 32.70 17.78 -10.08
N ARG A 705 32.66 18.14 -11.37
CA ARG A 705 33.51 19.19 -11.93
C ARG A 705 33.24 20.58 -11.33
N HIS A 706 31.97 20.87 -11.04
CA HIS A 706 31.54 22.16 -10.50
C HIS A 706 31.27 22.13 -9.00
N GLU A 707 31.73 21.08 -8.31
CA GLU A 707 31.62 20.91 -6.85
C GLU A 707 30.15 20.91 -6.34
N GLY A 708 29.16 20.60 -7.21
CA GLY A 708 27.76 20.68 -6.87
C GLY A 708 27.39 19.75 -5.71
N ARG A 709 27.95 18.52 -5.69
CA ARG A 709 27.73 17.56 -4.59
C ARG A 709 28.17 18.14 -3.24
N ALA A 710 29.39 18.68 -3.18
CA ALA A 710 29.92 19.26 -1.93
C ALA A 710 29.07 20.43 -1.43
N ARG A 711 28.55 21.26 -2.33
CA ARG A 711 27.70 22.41 -1.96
C ARG A 711 26.32 21.98 -1.50
N LEU A 712 25.71 21.03 -2.19
CA LEU A 712 24.42 20.47 -1.78
C LEU A 712 24.53 19.83 -0.40
N LEU A 713 25.54 18.99 -0.17
CA LEU A 713 25.75 18.32 1.12
C LEU A 713 26.09 19.32 2.25
N ALA A 714 26.90 20.36 1.96
CA ALA A 714 27.22 21.37 2.96
C ALA A 714 25.98 22.13 3.47
N ARG A 715 24.98 22.35 2.62
CA ARG A 715 23.76 23.09 2.97
C ARG A 715 22.62 22.19 3.46
N LEU A 716 22.42 21.05 2.81
CA LEU A 716 21.27 20.16 3.04
C LEU A 716 21.59 19.02 4.02
N GLY A 717 22.88 18.77 4.28
CA GLY A 717 23.33 17.66 5.12
C GLY A 717 23.63 16.38 4.35
N PRO A 718 24.27 15.41 5.00
CA PRO A 718 24.70 14.16 4.37
C PRO A 718 23.55 13.32 3.82
N GLU A 719 22.34 13.53 4.32
CA GLU A 719 21.15 12.79 3.85
C GLU A 719 20.76 13.09 2.40
N ALA A 720 21.19 14.24 1.86
CA ALA A 720 20.96 14.58 0.45
C ALA A 720 21.76 13.66 -0.50
N GLU A 721 22.79 12.97 0.00
CA GLU A 721 23.63 12.08 -0.79
C GLU A 721 22.83 10.91 -1.41
N ASP A 722 21.95 10.29 -0.61
CA ASP A 722 21.07 9.22 -1.10
C ASP A 722 20.19 9.68 -2.28
N GLY A 723 19.63 10.89 -2.19
CA GLY A 723 18.82 11.47 -3.26
C GLY A 723 19.62 11.76 -4.52
N ILE A 724 20.85 12.27 -4.38
CA ILE A 724 21.75 12.54 -5.50
C ILE A 724 22.18 11.23 -6.19
N ASP A 725 22.57 10.22 -5.42
CA ASP A 725 23.02 8.94 -5.98
C ASP A 725 21.87 8.21 -6.68
N GLU A 726 20.68 8.31 -6.12
CA GLU A 726 19.51 7.74 -6.77
C GLU A 726 19.13 8.49 -8.05
N LEU A 727 19.22 9.83 -8.08
CA LEU A 727 19.01 10.59 -9.31
C LEU A 727 19.97 10.13 -10.43
N LEU A 728 21.23 9.90 -10.10
CA LEU A 728 22.22 9.36 -11.04
C LEU A 728 21.87 7.93 -11.48
N SER A 729 21.40 7.10 -10.55
CA SER A 729 20.92 5.75 -10.83
C SER A 729 19.74 5.76 -11.79
N GLN A 730 18.78 6.68 -11.58
CA GLN A 730 17.62 6.86 -12.44
C GLN A 730 18.02 7.40 -13.83
N ALA A 731 19.00 8.28 -13.92
CA ALA A 731 19.54 8.74 -15.20
C ALA A 731 20.12 7.56 -16.01
N LEU A 732 20.89 6.68 -15.38
CA LEU A 732 21.41 5.47 -16.03
C LEU A 732 20.30 4.48 -16.42
N ALA A 733 19.26 4.36 -15.60
CA ALA A 733 18.11 3.51 -15.91
C ALA A 733 17.36 4.03 -17.14
N TYR A 734 17.10 5.33 -17.19
CA TYR A 734 16.49 6.00 -18.33
C TYR A 734 17.28 5.78 -19.62
N GLU A 735 18.61 5.97 -19.57
CA GLU A 735 19.48 5.80 -20.74
C GLU A 735 19.52 4.38 -21.32
N ARG A 736 19.16 3.39 -20.52
CA ARG A 736 19.05 1.96 -20.94
C ARG A 736 17.71 1.63 -21.56
N SER A 737 16.67 2.32 -21.15
CA SER A 737 15.29 2.01 -21.54
C SER A 737 14.75 2.88 -22.65
N ASP A 738 15.33 4.08 -22.84
CA ASP A 738 14.81 5.10 -23.74
C ASP A 738 15.93 5.83 -24.53
N VAL A 739 15.52 6.69 -25.46
CA VAL A 739 16.46 7.58 -26.18
C VAL A 739 17.04 8.58 -25.18
N PRO A 740 18.36 8.60 -24.94
CA PRO A 740 18.98 9.40 -23.89
C PRO A 740 18.96 10.90 -24.22
N SER A 741 17.82 11.55 -24.05
CA SER A 741 17.64 13.00 -24.18
C SER A 741 17.42 13.66 -22.83
N LEU A 742 17.87 14.91 -22.66
CA LEU A 742 17.64 15.66 -21.42
C LEU A 742 16.16 15.99 -21.21
N THR A 743 15.44 16.33 -22.27
CA THR A 743 13.99 16.60 -22.21
C THR A 743 13.21 15.35 -21.81
N GLY A 744 13.54 14.21 -22.40
CA GLY A 744 12.93 12.93 -22.04
C GLY A 744 13.24 12.54 -20.61
N PHE A 745 14.47 12.79 -20.13
CA PHE A 745 14.84 12.55 -18.75
C PHE A 745 14.06 13.43 -17.76
N LEU A 746 13.84 14.70 -18.08
CA LEU A 746 13.01 15.59 -17.26
C LEU A 746 11.56 15.08 -17.21
N SER A 747 10.98 14.70 -18.33
CA SER A 747 9.65 14.07 -18.37
C SER A 747 9.64 12.79 -17.56
N TRP A 748 10.65 11.94 -17.73
CA TRP A 748 10.85 10.74 -16.91
C TRP A 748 10.90 11.06 -15.41
N LEU A 749 11.59 12.10 -14.98
CA LEU A 749 11.71 12.48 -13.58
C LEU A 749 10.40 13.01 -12.99
N HIS A 750 9.55 13.65 -13.79
CA HIS A 750 8.29 14.26 -13.38
C HIS A 750 7.08 13.30 -13.44
N THR A 751 7.17 12.20 -14.19
CA THR A 751 6.01 11.33 -14.49
C THR A 751 5.55 10.48 -13.32
N ASP A 752 6.40 10.21 -12.32
CA ASP A 752 5.98 9.47 -11.11
C ASP A 752 6.84 9.82 -9.88
N ASP A 753 6.22 9.79 -8.70
CA ASP A 753 6.90 9.84 -7.41
C ASP A 753 7.75 8.56 -7.24
N VAL A 754 8.98 8.55 -7.76
CA VAL A 754 9.91 7.44 -7.56
C VAL A 754 10.15 7.28 -6.06
N GLU A 755 9.53 6.26 -5.48
CA GLU A 755 9.80 5.86 -4.10
C GLU A 755 10.99 4.89 -4.07
N VAL A 756 12.12 5.38 -3.66
CA VAL A 756 13.32 4.56 -3.50
C VAL A 756 13.46 4.09 -2.07
N LYS A 757 13.65 2.80 -1.90
CA LYS A 757 13.96 2.23 -0.59
C LYS A 757 15.40 2.58 -0.25
N ARG A 758 15.61 3.46 0.72
CA ARG A 758 16.95 3.70 1.27
C ARG A 758 17.56 2.37 1.70
N GLN A 759 18.76 2.08 1.24
CA GLN A 759 19.59 1.03 1.82
C GLN A 759 20.05 1.54 3.19
N GLY A 760 19.18 1.40 4.21
CA GLY A 760 19.59 1.69 5.57
C GLY A 760 20.81 0.84 5.90
N GLU A 761 21.87 1.46 6.34
CA GLU A 761 23.00 0.75 6.93
C GLU A 761 22.48 -0.19 8.01
N SER A 762 22.53 -1.48 7.74
CA SER A 762 21.98 -2.56 8.57
C SER A 762 22.76 -2.76 9.88
N GLY A 763 23.52 -1.80 10.35
CA GLY A 763 24.37 -1.89 11.52
C GLY A 763 24.36 -0.65 12.42
N GLY A 764 23.54 0.37 12.12
CA GLY A 764 23.55 1.63 12.86
C GLY A 764 22.75 1.58 14.16
N GLN A 765 23.30 2.14 15.22
CA GLN A 765 22.58 2.43 16.47
C GLN A 765 21.68 3.67 16.26
N VAL A 766 20.68 3.55 15.41
CA VAL A 766 19.79 4.66 15.03
C VAL A 766 18.33 4.35 15.33
N VAL A 767 17.58 5.37 15.75
CA VAL A 767 16.11 5.28 15.88
C VAL A 767 15.51 5.03 14.50
N ARG A 768 14.64 4.02 14.40
CA ARG A 768 13.96 3.68 13.14
C ARG A 768 12.52 4.20 13.15
N VAL A 769 12.15 4.92 12.09
CA VAL A 769 10.78 5.38 11.88
C VAL A 769 10.26 4.80 10.56
N MET A 770 9.16 4.06 10.63
CA MET A 770 8.59 3.42 9.44
C MET A 770 7.09 3.18 9.55
N THR A 771 6.47 2.75 8.46
CA THR A 771 5.07 2.33 8.50
C THR A 771 4.94 0.92 9.10
N VAL A 772 3.78 0.60 9.67
CA VAL A 772 3.49 -0.76 10.18
C VAL A 772 3.67 -1.81 9.09
N HIS A 773 3.29 -1.51 7.84
CA HIS A 773 3.51 -2.39 6.69
C HIS A 773 5.01 -2.66 6.45
N GLY A 774 5.83 -1.61 6.52
CA GLY A 774 7.28 -1.73 6.37
C GLY A 774 7.96 -2.48 7.52
N ALA A 775 7.33 -2.52 8.68
CA ALA A 775 7.85 -3.21 9.86
C ALA A 775 7.46 -4.70 9.92
N LYS A 776 6.72 -5.22 8.94
CA LYS A 776 6.39 -6.65 8.91
C LYS A 776 7.67 -7.48 8.82
N GLY A 777 7.79 -8.48 9.69
CA GLY A 777 9.03 -9.27 9.85
C GLY A 777 10.03 -8.68 10.86
N LEU A 778 10.02 -7.37 11.10
CA LEU A 778 10.92 -6.72 12.05
C LEU A 778 10.41 -6.79 13.49
N GLU A 779 11.31 -6.45 14.44
CA GLU A 779 11.00 -6.35 15.88
C GLU A 779 11.93 -5.35 16.55
N ALA A 780 11.55 -4.85 17.73
CA ALA A 780 12.38 -3.98 18.55
C ALA A 780 12.06 -4.15 20.04
N PRO A 781 13.06 -3.96 20.92
CA PRO A 781 12.87 -3.93 22.37
C PRO A 781 11.84 -2.89 22.83
N LEU A 782 11.91 -1.68 22.27
CA LEU A 782 10.97 -0.57 22.49
C LEU A 782 10.27 -0.20 21.18
N VAL A 783 8.95 -0.27 21.18
CA VAL A 783 8.10 0.19 20.08
C VAL A 783 7.25 1.36 20.53
N ILE A 784 7.16 2.40 19.71
CA ILE A 784 6.31 3.57 19.94
C ILE A 784 5.27 3.64 18.81
N LEU A 785 3.99 3.71 19.20
CA LEU A 785 2.84 3.83 18.30
C LEU A 785 2.17 5.20 18.48
N PRO A 786 2.63 6.26 17.81
CA PRO A 786 2.08 7.60 17.97
C PRO A 786 0.85 7.87 17.08
N ASP A 787 0.56 7.01 16.11
CA ASP A 787 -0.51 7.16 15.12
C ASP A 787 -1.68 6.21 15.43
N THR A 788 -2.33 6.41 16.60
CA THR A 788 -3.43 5.53 17.07
C THR A 788 -4.79 6.22 17.15
N ALA A 789 -4.86 7.51 16.86
CA ALA A 789 -6.10 8.29 16.81
C ALA A 789 -7.09 7.75 15.75
N ASP A 790 -8.31 8.31 15.74
CA ASP A 790 -9.31 7.93 14.76
C ASP A 790 -8.83 8.18 13.32
N TYR A 791 -8.94 7.14 12.50
CA TYR A 791 -8.55 7.19 11.11
C TYR A 791 -9.38 6.22 10.28
N ALA A 792 -10.10 6.75 9.32
CA ALA A 792 -10.72 5.97 8.26
C ALA A 792 -9.83 6.06 7.02
N PRO A 793 -9.24 4.95 6.54
CA PRO A 793 -8.45 4.98 5.32
C PRO A 793 -9.33 5.44 4.15
N PRO A 794 -8.90 6.43 3.35
CA PRO A 794 -9.64 6.80 2.17
C PRO A 794 -9.65 5.62 1.19
N ASP A 795 -10.83 5.26 0.73
CA ASP A 795 -10.98 4.27 -0.34
C ASP A 795 -10.62 4.91 -1.68
N ARG A 796 -9.37 4.78 -2.08
CA ARG A 796 -8.79 5.39 -3.28
C ARG A 796 -9.03 4.62 -4.55
N GLU A 797 -9.41 3.34 -4.45
CA GLU A 797 -9.67 2.55 -5.65
C GLU A 797 -10.92 3.04 -6.36
N LEU A 798 -10.82 3.16 -7.67
CA LEU A 798 -11.89 3.64 -8.55
C LEU A 798 -12.79 2.51 -9.03
N LEU A 799 -12.28 1.28 -9.01
CA LEU A 799 -13.05 0.10 -9.37
C LEU A 799 -13.62 -0.61 -8.14
N LEU A 800 -14.80 -1.16 -8.30
CA LEU A 800 -15.49 -1.98 -7.28
C LEU A 800 -16.04 -3.23 -7.94
N ARG A 801 -15.78 -4.39 -7.37
CA ARG A 801 -16.40 -5.64 -7.81
C ARG A 801 -17.74 -5.81 -7.11
N LEU A 802 -18.79 -6.03 -7.89
CA LEU A 802 -20.08 -6.44 -7.35
C LEU A 802 -20.04 -7.92 -6.96
N ASP A 803 -20.85 -8.30 -5.98
CA ASP A 803 -20.88 -9.65 -5.40
C ASP A 803 -21.13 -10.69 -6.50
N GLY A 804 -20.12 -11.55 -6.80
CA GLY A 804 -20.19 -12.52 -7.89
C GLY A 804 -20.32 -11.93 -9.30
N GLY A 805 -20.26 -10.61 -9.44
CA GLY A 805 -20.50 -9.87 -10.67
C GLY A 805 -19.24 -9.22 -11.29
N PRO A 806 -19.44 -8.35 -12.28
CA PRO A 806 -18.39 -7.62 -12.96
C PRO A 806 -17.80 -6.51 -12.11
N MET A 807 -16.66 -5.99 -12.56
CA MET A 807 -16.11 -4.74 -12.05
C MET A 807 -16.93 -3.55 -12.55
N ILE A 808 -17.17 -2.59 -11.68
CA ILE A 808 -17.85 -1.33 -12.01
C ILE A 808 -16.95 -0.14 -11.66
N TRP A 809 -17.21 1.01 -12.30
CA TRP A 809 -16.62 2.25 -11.83
C TRP A 809 -17.35 2.72 -10.57
N LYS A 810 -16.64 2.71 -9.45
CA LYS A 810 -17.20 3.01 -8.14
C LYS A 810 -17.77 4.43 -8.07
N PRO A 811 -19.06 4.62 -7.80
CA PRO A 811 -19.64 5.95 -7.54
C PRO A 811 -19.16 6.47 -6.19
N ARG A 812 -19.23 7.79 -6.00
CA ARG A 812 -19.04 8.41 -4.68
C ARG A 812 -20.09 7.88 -3.69
N ALA A 813 -19.75 7.82 -2.42
CA ALA A 813 -20.64 7.28 -1.38
C ALA A 813 -22.02 7.95 -1.34
N ASP A 814 -22.08 9.26 -1.60
CA ASP A 814 -23.34 10.02 -1.61
C ASP A 814 -24.18 9.83 -2.88
N ASP A 815 -23.54 9.34 -3.95
CA ASP A 815 -24.12 9.06 -5.25
C ASP A 815 -24.23 7.56 -5.55
N ALA A 816 -24.07 6.71 -4.54
CA ALA A 816 -24.15 5.26 -4.73
C ALA A 816 -25.60 4.80 -4.90
N PRO A 817 -25.93 4.11 -6.00
CA PRO A 817 -27.23 3.49 -6.14
C PRO A 817 -27.38 2.29 -5.18
N PRO A 818 -28.61 1.86 -4.86
CA PRO A 818 -28.85 0.77 -3.91
C PRO A 818 -28.10 -0.53 -4.24
N ALA A 819 -27.96 -0.87 -5.51
CA ALA A 819 -27.23 -2.06 -5.97
C ALA A 819 -25.73 -2.06 -5.58
N VAL A 820 -25.15 -0.87 -5.38
CA VAL A 820 -23.72 -0.72 -5.03
C VAL A 820 -23.52 -0.60 -3.52
N ALA A 821 -24.53 -0.19 -2.77
CA ALA A 821 -24.42 0.06 -1.34
C ALA A 821 -23.95 -1.17 -0.56
N ALA A 822 -24.45 -2.35 -0.89
CA ALA A 822 -24.04 -3.62 -0.25
C ALA A 822 -22.54 -3.92 -0.51
N ALA A 823 -22.08 -3.78 -1.75
CA ALA A 823 -20.68 -4.00 -2.10
C ALA A 823 -19.74 -2.98 -1.44
N GLN A 824 -20.16 -1.71 -1.34
CA GLN A 824 -19.40 -0.69 -0.59
C GLN A 824 -19.37 -1.01 0.92
N ALA A 825 -20.47 -1.45 1.51
CA ALA A 825 -20.52 -1.86 2.91
C ALA A 825 -19.61 -3.07 3.17
N ALA A 826 -19.65 -4.09 2.31
CA ALA A 826 -18.78 -5.26 2.39
C ALA A 826 -17.30 -4.86 2.31
N ARG A 827 -16.95 -3.93 1.39
CA ARG A 827 -15.60 -3.40 1.26
C ARG A 827 -15.15 -2.62 2.50
N ALA A 828 -16.02 -1.75 3.03
CA ALA A 828 -15.74 -1.02 4.26
C ALA A 828 -15.52 -1.97 5.46
N ALA A 829 -16.28 -3.06 5.54
CA ALA A 829 -16.06 -4.10 6.55
C ALA A 829 -14.73 -4.86 6.33
N ALA A 830 -14.32 -5.11 5.07
CA ALA A 830 -13.02 -5.71 4.76
C ALA A 830 -11.86 -4.79 5.17
N GLN A 831 -11.95 -3.50 4.89
CA GLN A 831 -10.96 -2.50 5.33
C GLN A 831 -10.83 -2.42 6.85
N GLU A 832 -11.94 -2.53 7.58
CA GLU A 832 -11.92 -2.58 9.05
C GLU A 832 -11.18 -3.82 9.54
N ARG A 833 -11.48 -5.00 8.98
CA ARG A 833 -10.76 -6.24 9.32
C ARG A 833 -9.26 -6.11 9.07
N GLU A 834 -8.87 -5.47 7.96
CA GLU A 834 -7.45 -5.23 7.67
C GLU A 834 -6.82 -4.23 8.66
N SER A 835 -7.55 -3.18 9.05
CA SER A 835 -7.11 -2.24 10.09
C SER A 835 -6.84 -2.94 11.42
N LEU A 836 -7.69 -3.90 11.83
CA LEU A 836 -7.48 -4.70 13.04
C LEU A 836 -6.23 -5.60 12.93
N ARG A 837 -6.00 -6.20 11.78
CA ARG A 837 -4.78 -6.98 11.54
C ARG A 837 -3.53 -6.10 11.54
N LEU A 838 -3.64 -4.89 10.99
CA LEU A 838 -2.56 -3.92 11.03
C LEU A 838 -2.23 -3.51 12.48
N MET A 839 -3.25 -3.31 13.33
CA MET A 839 -3.06 -3.08 14.78
C MET A 839 -2.36 -4.27 15.44
N TYR A 840 -2.81 -5.49 15.16
CA TYR A 840 -2.17 -6.71 15.66
C TYR A 840 -0.69 -6.79 15.27
N VAL A 841 -0.37 -6.51 13.99
CA VAL A 841 1.02 -6.46 13.53
C VAL A 841 1.80 -5.40 14.30
N ALA A 842 1.25 -4.19 14.48
CA ALA A 842 1.94 -3.10 15.19
C ALA A 842 2.26 -3.48 16.64
N LEU A 843 1.30 -3.99 17.39
CA LEU A 843 1.46 -4.40 18.79
C LEU A 843 2.50 -5.53 18.95
N THR A 844 2.49 -6.50 18.04
CA THR A 844 3.38 -7.66 18.07
C THR A 844 4.80 -7.40 17.56
N ARG A 845 5.16 -6.13 17.24
CA ARG A 845 6.55 -5.76 16.95
C ARG A 845 7.37 -5.54 18.20
N ALA A 846 6.74 -5.21 19.34
CA ALA A 846 7.41 -4.95 20.60
C ALA A 846 7.88 -6.26 21.27
N GLN A 847 9.11 -6.26 21.77
CA GLN A 847 9.63 -7.37 22.55
C GLN A 847 9.23 -7.22 24.04
N SER A 848 9.55 -6.07 24.66
CA SER A 848 9.36 -5.87 26.10
C SER A 848 8.71 -4.53 26.46
N TRP A 849 8.84 -3.50 25.63
CA TRP A 849 8.32 -2.18 25.94
C TRP A 849 7.50 -1.60 24.79
N LEU A 850 6.29 -1.15 25.10
CA LEU A 850 5.38 -0.55 24.14
C LEU A 850 4.88 0.79 24.68
N ILE A 851 4.98 1.85 23.89
CA ILE A 851 4.41 3.17 24.17
C ILE A 851 3.34 3.46 23.11
N VAL A 852 2.14 3.81 23.56
CA VAL A 852 1.00 4.13 22.71
C VAL A 852 0.60 5.57 22.95
N ALA A 853 0.45 6.35 21.88
CA ALA A 853 0.06 7.75 21.95
C ALA A 853 -0.87 8.13 20.78
N ALA A 854 -1.60 9.22 20.92
CA ALA A 854 -2.52 9.72 19.91
C ALA A 854 -2.52 11.24 19.85
N ALA A 855 -2.64 11.79 18.63
CA ALA A 855 -2.91 13.20 18.40
C ALA A 855 -4.11 13.35 17.47
N GLY A 856 -5.03 14.28 17.80
CA GLY A 856 -6.23 14.54 17.02
C GLY A 856 -7.51 14.11 17.71
N LYS A 857 -8.59 14.04 16.96
CA LYS A 857 -9.91 13.69 17.49
C LYS A 857 -9.99 12.19 17.80
N LEU A 858 -10.52 11.87 18.98
CA LEU A 858 -10.98 10.53 19.33
C LEU A 858 -12.51 10.53 19.23
N LYS A 859 -13.11 9.58 18.56
CA LYS A 859 -14.56 9.54 18.33
C LYS A 859 -15.39 9.12 19.54
N SER A 860 -14.77 8.57 20.59
CA SER A 860 -15.47 7.95 21.71
C SER A 860 -16.32 8.90 22.56
N GLU A 861 -16.16 10.23 22.45
CA GLU A 861 -16.84 11.19 23.34
C GLU A 861 -18.00 11.98 22.71
N THR A 862 -18.26 11.91 21.43
CA THR A 862 -19.20 12.89 20.80
C THR A 862 -20.17 12.37 19.74
N SER A 863 -20.34 11.09 19.42
CA SER A 863 -21.30 10.76 18.36
C SER A 863 -22.09 9.48 18.53
N ASP A 864 -23.41 9.64 18.63
CA ASP A 864 -24.44 8.71 18.16
C ASP A 864 -24.37 8.46 16.64
N ALA A 865 -23.18 8.52 16.03
CA ALA A 865 -23.03 8.26 14.61
C ALA A 865 -23.20 6.76 14.34
N PRO A 866 -24.06 6.36 13.40
CA PRO A 866 -24.39 4.96 13.13
C PRO A 866 -23.22 4.11 12.63
N ASN A 867 -22.00 4.67 12.50
CA ASN A 867 -20.76 4.01 12.09
C ASN A 867 -19.58 4.31 13.03
N GLY A 868 -19.83 4.66 14.30
CA GLY A 868 -18.78 4.97 15.28
C GLY A 868 -17.91 3.74 15.60
N ARG A 869 -16.81 3.55 14.87
CA ARG A 869 -15.84 2.49 15.13
C ARG A 869 -14.82 3.00 16.15
N PRO A 870 -14.43 2.19 17.17
CA PRO A 870 -13.40 2.59 18.10
C PRO A 870 -12.06 2.79 17.39
N ALA A 871 -11.33 3.86 17.74
CA ALA A 871 -9.96 4.06 17.31
C ALA A 871 -9.04 2.96 17.87
N TRP A 872 -7.83 2.81 17.31
CA TRP A 872 -6.82 1.91 17.91
C TRP A 872 -6.53 2.31 19.36
N TYR A 873 -6.44 3.60 19.64
CA TYR A 873 -6.24 4.14 20.98
C TYR A 873 -7.31 3.62 21.95
N ASP A 874 -8.59 3.69 21.58
CA ASP A 874 -9.70 3.28 22.44
C ASP A 874 -9.69 1.76 22.70
N ARG A 875 -9.38 0.96 21.66
CA ARG A 875 -9.26 -0.50 21.79
C ARG A 875 -8.09 -0.90 22.68
N ILE A 876 -6.94 -0.25 22.53
CA ILE A 876 -5.76 -0.52 23.34
C ILE A 876 -6.02 -0.08 24.78
N ARG A 877 -6.66 1.07 24.99
CA ARG A 877 -7.07 1.54 26.33
C ARG A 877 -7.96 0.51 27.04
N ALA A 878 -9.02 0.07 26.36
CA ALA A 878 -9.92 -0.96 26.91
C ALA A 878 -9.18 -2.27 27.23
N GLY A 879 -8.25 -2.67 26.37
CA GLY A 879 -7.39 -3.85 26.59
C GLY A 879 -6.47 -3.70 27.80
N MET A 880 -5.86 -2.52 27.99
CA MET A 880 -5.03 -2.19 29.15
C MET A 880 -5.84 -2.19 30.44
N GLU A 881 -7.02 -1.58 30.44
CA GLU A 881 -7.94 -1.57 31.60
C GLU A 881 -8.36 -3.00 31.97
N ALA A 882 -8.71 -3.82 30.99
CA ALA A 882 -9.03 -5.25 31.18
C ALA A 882 -7.83 -6.07 31.66
N ALA A 883 -6.59 -5.64 31.36
CA ALA A 883 -5.37 -6.26 31.84
C ALA A 883 -4.94 -5.77 33.24
N GLY A 884 -5.67 -4.82 33.85
CA GLY A 884 -5.37 -4.28 35.17
C GLY A 884 -4.33 -3.16 35.18
N ALA A 885 -4.22 -2.38 34.10
CA ALA A 885 -3.36 -1.22 34.02
C ALA A 885 -3.73 -0.18 35.11
N ARG A 886 -2.71 0.54 35.58
CA ARG A 886 -2.86 1.58 36.64
C ARG A 886 -2.70 2.96 36.00
N PRO A 887 -3.42 3.99 36.51
CA PRO A 887 -3.16 5.37 36.10
C PRO A 887 -1.70 5.77 36.42
N ASP A 888 -1.08 6.55 35.53
CA ASP A 888 0.30 7.02 35.67
C ASP A 888 0.42 8.36 36.41
N GLY A 889 -0.70 8.98 36.81
CA GLY A 889 -0.76 10.27 37.50
C GLY A 889 -0.93 11.47 36.54
N ASP A 890 -0.56 11.35 35.27
CA ASP A 890 -0.66 12.40 34.22
C ASP A 890 -1.87 12.20 33.29
N GLY A 891 -2.78 11.29 33.66
CA GLY A 891 -3.97 10.94 32.86
C GLY A 891 -3.76 9.83 31.85
N GLY A 892 -2.59 9.22 31.86
CA GLY A 892 -2.25 8.02 31.09
C GLY A 892 -2.49 6.73 31.87
N LEU A 893 -2.15 5.58 31.25
CA LEU A 893 -2.20 4.25 31.84
C LEU A 893 -0.85 3.55 31.72
N VAL A 894 -0.48 2.79 32.74
CA VAL A 894 0.71 1.92 32.71
C VAL A 894 0.32 0.50 33.10
N LEU A 895 0.65 -0.44 32.22
CA LEU A 895 0.62 -1.88 32.48
C LEU A 895 2.07 -2.36 32.54
N ARG A 896 2.50 -2.93 33.65
CA ARG A 896 3.86 -3.43 33.81
C ARG A 896 3.90 -4.68 34.64
N ASP A 897 4.85 -5.54 34.32
CA ASP A 897 5.21 -6.66 35.17
C ASP A 897 5.85 -6.19 36.48
N GLU A 898 5.69 -6.92 37.59
CA GLU A 898 6.31 -6.59 38.87
C GLU A 898 7.85 -6.60 38.83
N ALA A 899 8.40 -7.40 37.95
CA ALA A 899 9.84 -7.53 37.74
C ALA A 899 10.45 -6.42 36.84
N TRP A 900 9.64 -5.50 36.35
CA TRP A 900 10.12 -4.39 35.49
C TRP A 900 10.85 -3.34 36.30
#